data_e07183963fb5f94f071739890bddb0c9
#
_entry.id   e07183963fb5f94f071739890bddb0c9
#
_cell.length_a   1.000
_cell.length_b   1.000
_cell.length_c   1.000
_cell.angle_alpha   90.00
_cell.angle_beta   90.00
_cell.angle_gamma   90.00
#
_symmetry.space_group_name_H-M   'P 1'
#
loop_
_entity.id
_entity.type
_entity.pdbx_description
1 polymer ?
#
loop_
_entity_poly.entity_id
_entity_poly.type
_entity_poly.pdbx_seq_one_letter_code
_entity_poly.pdbx_strand_id
1 'polypeptide(L)'
;MIVCIAEKPSVARDIADVLGAKTKKDGYIEGNGYQVTWTFGHLCTLKEPHEYTPSWKAWSLSSLPMIPPRFGIKLISDPGIEKQFRIIEGLMQNADEIINCGDAGQEGELIQRWVMQKAGAHCPVKRLWISSLTEEAIREGFSKLKDQKEFQPLYEAGLSRAIGDWVLGMNATRLYTLKYGQNRQILSIGRVQTPTLALIVKRQQEIENFTPQQYWVLATLYRETTFSAIIRKSDEELAQEESDAKENPKKAKKAEGNRGIPPITDLATGQALMERIKNVPFTVTEVAKKQGTEAPPRLFDLTSLQVECNKKFAYSADETLKLIQSLYEKKVTTYPRVDTTFLSDDIYPKCSNILAGLTPYTVFTAPLAGQKLIKSKKVFDNSKVTDHHAIIPTGQSPVNLTEMEKRVFDLVARRFIAVFYPDCKFATTTVIGEADSIEFKATGKQILDPGWRVIFAKPQTNLPEGMTDPDAEARESDEEHSLPAFVKGESGPHLPKLDEKWTQPPRPYTEATLLRAMETAGKLVDNDELRDALKENGIGRPSTRAAIIETLFKRHYIRKERKNLIATPTGIELVGLIREELLKSAELTGIWEKKLREIEKKSYDATTFLNELKQMVSEIVHSVLSDNTNRRVTTIEETATKTATTATVKQPKKKAGTSRKNASSATPAPTIPSDNELVGKSCPLCGKGTIIKGKTAYGCSEWKNGCTYRKPF
;
A
#
# COMPACT_ATOMS: atom_id res chain seq x y z
N MET A 1 28.02 25.24 22.10
CA MET A 1 26.72 25.22 21.41
C MET A 1 26.17 23.79 21.41
N ILE A 2 24.88 23.64 21.69
CA ILE A 2 24.17 22.35 21.61
C ILE A 2 23.63 22.19 20.21
N VAL A 3 23.97 21.10 19.52
CA VAL A 3 23.49 20.80 18.18
C VAL A 3 22.35 19.78 18.26
N CYS A 4 21.16 20.15 17.81
CA CYS A 4 20.03 19.25 17.65
C CYS A 4 19.95 18.79 16.19
N ILE A 5 19.87 17.48 15.93
CA ILE A 5 19.72 16.95 14.57
C ILE A 5 18.41 16.20 14.43
N ALA A 6 17.50 16.73 13.61
CA ALA A 6 16.21 16.12 13.29
C ALA A 6 16.27 15.33 11.98
N GLU A 7 15.32 14.43 11.75
CA GLU A 7 15.27 13.63 10.53
C GLU A 7 14.74 14.40 9.30
N LYS A 8 13.99 15.49 9.55
CA LYS A 8 13.31 16.26 8.50
C LYS A 8 13.32 17.75 8.82
N PRO A 9 13.34 18.63 7.80
CA PRO A 9 13.31 20.09 7.99
C PRO A 9 12.08 20.59 8.75
N SER A 10 10.92 19.92 8.62
CA SER A 10 9.69 20.28 9.33
C SER A 10 9.84 20.07 10.83
N VAL A 11 10.34 18.90 11.22
CA VAL A 11 10.58 18.54 12.63
C VAL A 11 11.63 19.47 13.27
N ALA A 12 12.68 19.80 12.51
CA ALA A 12 13.69 20.75 12.97
C ALA A 12 13.11 22.14 13.27
N ARG A 13 12.17 22.63 12.45
CA ARG A 13 11.48 23.90 12.69
C ARG A 13 10.64 23.86 13.95
N ASP A 14 9.85 22.79 14.13
CA ASP A 14 9.00 22.64 15.33
C ASP A 14 9.85 22.58 16.60
N ILE A 15 10.98 21.88 16.58
CA ILE A 15 11.94 21.84 17.69
C ILE A 15 12.58 23.20 17.91
N ALA A 16 13.02 23.89 16.85
CA ALA A 16 13.63 25.20 16.94
C ALA A 16 12.69 26.23 17.56
N ASP A 17 11.42 26.22 17.15
CA ASP A 17 10.39 27.11 17.69
C ASP A 17 10.21 26.89 19.21
N VAL A 18 10.14 25.63 19.65
CA VAL A 18 10.01 25.28 21.06
C VAL A 18 11.25 25.68 21.90
N LEU A 19 12.46 25.53 21.33
CA LEU A 19 13.71 25.89 21.98
C LEU A 19 14.02 27.40 21.96
N GLY A 20 13.22 28.16 21.18
CA GLY A 20 13.43 29.62 21.02
C GLY A 20 14.56 29.96 20.04
N ALA A 21 15.00 29.03 19.21
CA ALA A 21 15.95 29.28 18.13
C ALA A 21 15.19 29.90 16.93
N LYS A 22 15.51 31.16 16.59
CA LYS A 22 14.73 31.94 15.61
C LYS A 22 15.53 32.39 14.40
N THR A 23 16.86 32.36 14.46
CA THR A 23 17.74 32.85 13.40
C THR A 23 17.92 31.75 12.34
N LYS A 24 17.29 31.91 11.19
CA LYS A 24 17.42 30.97 10.05
C LYS A 24 18.77 31.17 9.37
N LYS A 25 19.48 30.07 9.19
CA LYS A 25 20.73 29.95 8.43
C LYS A 25 20.54 28.95 7.28
N ASP A 26 21.53 28.85 6.41
CA ASP A 26 21.54 27.82 5.39
C ASP A 26 21.75 26.43 6.04
N GLY A 27 20.75 25.56 5.97
CA GLY A 27 20.79 24.20 6.50
C GLY A 27 20.59 24.05 8.02
N TYR A 28 20.32 25.11 8.79
CA TYR A 28 20.02 25.05 10.23
C TYR A 28 19.33 26.31 10.76
N ILE A 29 18.86 26.26 11.99
CA ILE A 29 18.26 27.37 12.71
C ILE A 29 18.99 27.53 14.03
N GLU A 30 19.41 28.74 14.40
CA GLU A 30 20.15 28.97 15.63
C GLU A 30 19.47 29.96 16.57
N GLY A 31 19.77 29.88 17.85
CA GLY A 31 19.33 30.77 18.90
C GLY A 31 19.25 30.09 20.26
N ASN A 32 19.24 30.88 21.30
CA ASN A 32 19.10 30.41 22.68
C ASN A 32 20.08 29.29 23.10
N GLY A 33 21.31 29.30 22.56
CA GLY A 33 22.33 28.27 22.83
C GLY A 33 22.22 27.00 22.00
N TYR A 34 21.25 26.89 21.07
CA TYR A 34 21.01 25.76 20.23
C TYR A 34 21.27 26.06 18.75
N GLN A 35 21.71 25.03 18.04
CA GLN A 35 21.75 24.97 16.57
C GLN A 35 20.94 23.75 16.13
N VAL A 36 19.79 23.97 15.50
CA VAL A 36 18.86 22.90 15.08
C VAL A 36 19.02 22.68 13.60
N THR A 37 19.60 21.55 13.24
CA THR A 37 19.79 21.09 11.86
C THR A 37 18.94 19.86 11.54
N TRP A 38 19.00 19.38 10.31
CA TRP A 38 18.15 18.28 9.85
C TRP A 38 18.81 17.45 8.77
N THR A 39 18.31 16.23 8.61
CA THR A 39 18.56 15.39 7.44
C THR A 39 17.35 15.44 6.47
N PHE A 40 17.45 14.77 5.34
CA PHE A 40 16.34 14.55 4.40
C PHE A 40 15.92 13.06 4.37
N GLY A 41 15.81 12.44 5.55
CA GLY A 41 15.87 11.01 5.70
C GLY A 41 17.33 10.53 5.57
N HIS A 42 17.58 9.44 4.87
CA HIS A 42 18.95 8.95 4.69
C HIS A 42 19.85 9.92 3.91
N LEU A 43 20.92 10.40 4.53
CA LEU A 43 22.06 11.04 3.85
C LEU A 43 23.17 10.03 3.55
N CYS A 44 23.24 8.95 4.33
CA CYS A 44 24.23 7.88 4.19
C CYS A 44 23.58 6.59 3.73
N THR A 45 24.35 5.75 3.06
CA THR A 45 24.01 4.39 2.68
C THR A 45 25.21 3.48 2.88
N LEU A 46 25.01 2.15 2.83
CA LEU A 46 26.12 1.21 2.80
C LEU A 46 26.92 1.39 1.50
N LYS A 47 28.24 1.12 1.55
CA LYS A 47 29.10 1.15 0.38
C LYS A 47 28.66 0.14 -0.68
N GLU A 48 28.90 0.48 -1.95
CA GLU A 48 28.72 -0.44 -3.07
C GLU A 48 29.80 -1.54 -3.08
N PRO A 49 29.53 -2.70 -3.69
CA PRO A 49 30.49 -3.80 -3.71
C PRO A 49 31.92 -3.40 -4.17
N HIS A 50 32.01 -2.58 -5.20
CA HIS A 50 33.32 -2.16 -5.75
C HIS A 50 34.08 -1.18 -4.84
N GLU A 51 33.45 -0.60 -3.85
CA GLU A 51 34.13 0.27 -2.87
C GLU A 51 34.77 -0.52 -1.73
N TYR A 52 34.52 -1.84 -1.64
CA TYR A 52 35.22 -2.76 -0.75
C TYR A 52 36.40 -3.40 -1.46
N THR A 53 36.21 -3.85 -2.70
CA THR A 53 37.27 -4.38 -3.55
C THR A 53 36.97 -4.13 -5.04
N PRO A 54 37.94 -3.65 -5.83
CA PRO A 54 37.76 -3.40 -7.27
C PRO A 54 37.27 -4.61 -8.06
N SER A 55 37.62 -5.84 -7.63
CA SER A 55 37.20 -7.08 -8.28
C SER A 55 35.69 -7.28 -8.29
N TRP A 56 34.94 -6.66 -7.35
CA TRP A 56 33.51 -6.73 -7.29
C TRP A 56 32.79 -5.69 -8.18
N LYS A 57 33.54 -4.89 -8.96
CA LYS A 57 32.96 -3.95 -9.92
C LYS A 57 32.30 -4.69 -11.08
N ALA A 58 33.01 -5.64 -11.64
CA ALA A 58 32.46 -6.52 -12.67
C ALA A 58 31.58 -7.60 -12.03
N TRP A 59 30.45 -7.88 -12.68
CA TRP A 59 29.60 -8.96 -12.24
C TRP A 59 30.15 -10.29 -12.71
N SER A 60 30.54 -11.16 -11.78
CA SER A 60 31.09 -12.49 -12.04
C SER A 60 30.55 -13.48 -11.01
N LEU A 61 30.22 -14.70 -11.47
CA LEU A 61 29.85 -15.80 -10.58
C LEU A 61 30.98 -16.19 -9.63
N SER A 62 32.24 -16.08 -10.07
CA SER A 62 33.40 -16.39 -9.25
C SER A 62 33.67 -15.43 -8.10
N SER A 63 33.00 -14.25 -8.10
CA SER A 63 33.10 -13.28 -7.02
C SER A 63 32.05 -13.44 -5.94
N LEU A 64 31.14 -14.42 -6.08
CA LEU A 64 30.07 -14.67 -5.14
C LEU A 64 30.41 -15.79 -4.16
N PRO A 65 30.04 -15.71 -2.87
CA PRO A 65 29.30 -14.59 -2.27
C PRO A 65 30.21 -13.39 -1.95
N MET A 66 29.65 -12.17 -2.17
CA MET A 66 30.30 -10.92 -1.75
C MET A 66 29.93 -10.62 -0.31
N ILE A 67 30.83 -10.88 0.61
CA ILE A 67 30.67 -10.64 2.04
C ILE A 67 31.82 -9.79 2.54
N PRO A 68 31.66 -8.47 2.70
CA PRO A 68 32.73 -7.63 3.24
C PRO A 68 33.08 -8.03 4.67
N PRO A 69 34.37 -8.01 5.07
CA PRO A 69 34.77 -8.27 6.45
C PRO A 69 34.24 -7.22 7.43
N ARG A 70 34.08 -6.00 6.96
CA ARG A 70 33.46 -4.88 7.66
C ARG A 70 32.60 -4.08 6.71
N PHE A 71 31.38 -3.73 7.15
CA PHE A 71 30.49 -2.85 6.39
C PHE A 71 30.84 -1.38 6.66
N GLY A 72 30.96 -0.61 5.60
CA GLY A 72 31.22 0.83 5.64
C GLY A 72 30.04 1.63 5.08
N ILE A 73 29.98 2.88 5.48
CA ILE A 73 28.97 3.83 5.02
C ILE A 73 29.58 4.87 4.07
N LYS A 74 28.76 5.39 3.17
CA LYS A 74 29.10 6.51 2.28
C LYS A 74 27.92 7.49 2.21
N LEU A 75 28.18 8.72 1.78
CA LEU A 75 27.14 9.66 1.41
C LEU A 75 26.43 9.17 0.13
N ILE A 76 25.14 9.43 0.07
CA ILE A 76 24.37 9.29 -1.16
C ILE A 76 24.83 10.40 -2.11
N SER A 77 25.15 10.05 -3.36
CA SER A 77 25.65 10.98 -4.39
C SER A 77 24.51 11.86 -4.90
N ASP A 78 24.22 12.93 -4.15
CA ASP A 78 23.26 13.98 -4.47
C ASP A 78 23.80 15.33 -4.02
N PRO A 79 23.82 16.36 -4.87
CA PRO A 79 24.40 17.67 -4.51
C PRO A 79 23.72 18.34 -3.31
N GLY A 80 22.40 18.13 -3.13
CA GLY A 80 21.66 18.68 -1.99
C GLY A 80 22.03 17.98 -0.69
N ILE A 81 22.18 16.65 -0.75
CA ILE A 81 22.64 15.83 0.38
C ILE A 81 24.07 16.20 0.77
N GLU A 82 24.96 16.31 -0.20
CA GLU A 82 26.37 16.67 0.05
C GLU A 82 26.47 18.06 0.69
N LYS A 83 25.70 19.04 0.19
CA LYS A 83 25.66 20.39 0.75
C LYS A 83 25.18 20.37 2.22
N GLN A 84 24.04 19.72 2.48
CA GLN A 84 23.51 19.63 3.83
C GLN A 84 24.43 18.88 4.79
N PHE A 85 25.05 17.80 4.31
CA PHE A 85 26.00 17.05 5.12
C PHE A 85 27.21 17.89 5.55
N ARG A 86 27.80 18.72 4.66
CA ARG A 86 28.90 19.62 5.01
C ARG A 86 28.51 20.61 6.11
N ILE A 87 27.28 21.11 6.08
CA ILE A 87 26.77 22.00 7.13
C ILE A 87 26.68 21.23 8.46
N ILE A 88 26.07 20.04 8.44
CA ILE A 88 25.97 19.18 9.63
C ILE A 88 27.35 18.84 10.19
N GLU A 89 28.30 18.45 9.34
CA GLU A 89 29.68 18.13 9.72
C GLU A 89 30.35 19.30 10.44
N GLY A 90 30.25 20.52 9.87
CA GLY A 90 30.80 21.72 10.49
C GLY A 90 30.16 22.07 11.84
N LEU A 91 28.85 21.87 11.98
CA LEU A 91 28.16 22.09 13.26
C LEU A 91 28.59 21.06 14.30
N MET A 92 28.68 19.76 13.95
CA MET A 92 29.01 18.68 14.87
C MET A 92 30.46 18.72 15.36
N GLN A 93 31.40 19.15 14.50
CA GLN A 93 32.81 19.31 14.89
C GLN A 93 33.01 20.40 15.93
N ASN A 94 32.10 21.38 16.04
CA ASN A 94 32.14 22.48 16.97
C ASN A 94 31.10 22.39 18.10
N ALA A 95 30.42 21.25 18.22
CA ALA A 95 29.38 21.04 19.22
C ALA A 95 29.99 20.65 20.60
N ASP A 96 29.45 21.21 21.67
CA ASP A 96 29.70 20.76 23.02
C ASP A 96 28.89 19.51 23.39
N GLU A 97 27.67 19.44 22.88
CA GLU A 97 26.74 18.31 23.02
C GLU A 97 25.87 18.19 21.77
N ILE A 98 25.52 16.97 21.39
CA ILE A 98 24.55 16.68 20.33
C ILE A 98 23.29 16.09 20.94
N ILE A 99 22.12 16.54 20.45
CA ILE A 99 20.83 15.92 20.75
C ILE A 99 20.30 15.26 19.48
N ASN A 100 20.26 13.94 19.49
CA ASN A 100 19.66 13.14 18.43
C ASN A 100 18.14 13.23 18.53
N CYS A 101 17.52 13.94 17.58
CA CYS A 101 16.08 14.16 17.46
C CYS A 101 15.49 13.38 16.28
N GLY A 102 16.09 12.24 15.88
CA GLY A 102 15.53 11.34 14.87
C GLY A 102 14.19 10.75 15.31
N ASP A 103 13.41 10.29 14.36
CA ASP A 103 12.13 9.64 14.66
C ASP A 103 12.31 8.47 15.63
N ALA A 104 11.29 8.19 16.46
CA ALA A 104 11.38 7.23 17.57
C ALA A 104 11.25 5.78 17.06
N GLY A 105 12.27 5.27 16.36
CA GLY A 105 12.29 3.92 15.78
C GLY A 105 13.67 3.50 15.28
N GLN A 106 13.77 2.24 14.83
CA GLN A 106 15.03 1.67 14.28
C GLN A 106 15.61 2.52 13.15
N GLU A 107 14.75 3.01 12.24
CA GLU A 107 15.16 3.76 11.06
C GLU A 107 15.71 5.13 11.44
N GLY A 108 14.97 5.89 12.27
CA GLY A 108 15.41 7.20 12.74
C GLY A 108 16.72 7.14 13.54
N GLU A 109 16.89 6.08 14.35
CA GLU A 109 18.15 5.83 15.06
C GLU A 109 19.30 5.55 14.10
N LEU A 110 19.08 4.69 13.09
CA LEU A 110 20.09 4.35 12.09
C LEU A 110 20.52 5.55 11.26
N ILE A 111 19.57 6.33 10.76
CA ILE A 111 19.82 7.53 9.94
C ILE A 111 20.74 8.50 10.71
N GLN A 112 20.37 8.84 11.94
CA GLN A 112 21.10 9.84 12.71
C GLN A 112 22.49 9.33 13.14
N ARG A 113 22.58 8.06 13.56
CA ARG A 113 23.87 7.46 13.93
C ARG A 113 24.85 7.43 12.77
N TRP A 114 24.40 7.08 11.57
CA TRP A 114 25.25 7.08 10.40
C TRP A 114 25.75 8.47 10.03
N VAL A 115 24.90 9.49 10.15
CA VAL A 115 25.28 10.88 9.88
C VAL A 115 26.28 11.37 10.92
N MET A 116 26.03 11.15 12.22
CA MET A 116 26.97 11.52 13.29
C MET A 116 28.32 10.80 13.15
N GLN A 117 28.31 9.50 12.83
CA GLN A 117 29.52 8.72 12.58
C GLN A 117 30.30 9.27 11.38
N LYS A 118 29.60 9.60 10.29
CA LYS A 118 30.23 10.11 9.05
C LYS A 118 30.78 11.52 9.25
N ALA A 119 30.11 12.36 10.07
CA ALA A 119 30.55 13.69 10.42
C ALA A 119 31.70 13.70 11.47
N GLY A 120 32.06 12.55 12.02
CA GLY A 120 33.12 12.45 13.03
C GLY A 120 32.75 13.13 14.35
N ALA A 121 31.53 13.02 14.80
CA ALA A 121 31.07 13.57 16.07
C ALA A 121 31.79 12.90 17.26
N HIS A 122 32.35 13.71 18.17
CA HIS A 122 33.12 13.21 19.31
C HIS A 122 32.56 13.65 20.66
N CYS A 123 31.64 14.64 20.69
CA CYS A 123 31.03 15.13 21.89
C CYS A 123 29.96 14.17 22.45
N PRO A 124 29.51 14.37 23.72
CA PRO A 124 28.40 13.60 24.28
C PRO A 124 27.13 13.74 23.45
N VAL A 125 26.39 12.61 23.32
CA VAL A 125 25.13 12.56 22.54
C VAL A 125 24.00 12.14 23.45
N LYS A 126 22.93 12.93 23.47
CA LYS A 126 21.66 12.61 24.11
C LYS A 126 20.59 12.30 23.07
N ARG A 127 19.53 11.64 23.50
CA ARG A 127 18.43 11.20 22.65
C ARG A 127 17.12 11.83 23.11
N LEU A 128 16.49 12.57 22.23
CA LEU A 128 15.11 12.99 22.36
C LEU A 128 14.21 11.83 21.85
N TRP A 129 13.38 11.28 22.76
CA TRP A 129 12.48 10.16 22.41
C TRP A 129 11.03 10.58 22.59
N ILE A 130 10.37 10.94 21.50
CA ILE A 130 8.99 11.42 21.47
C ILE A 130 8.26 10.80 20.28
N SER A 131 6.96 10.50 20.45
CA SER A 131 6.06 9.99 19.42
C SER A 131 5.03 11.03 18.95
N SER A 132 5.14 12.26 19.45
CA SER A 132 4.30 13.39 19.07
C SER A 132 5.16 14.65 18.91
N LEU A 133 4.79 15.51 17.95
CA LEU A 133 5.49 16.78 17.68
C LEU A 133 4.70 17.99 18.19
N THR A 134 3.84 17.79 19.18
CA THR A 134 3.19 18.90 19.85
C THR A 134 4.21 19.68 20.71
N GLU A 135 3.96 20.97 20.91
CA GLU A 135 4.86 21.80 21.71
C GLU A 135 5.08 21.21 23.10
N GLU A 136 4.01 20.71 23.72
CA GLU A 136 4.05 20.08 25.05
C GLU A 136 4.92 18.81 25.05
N ALA A 137 4.73 17.94 24.03
CA ALA A 137 5.51 16.70 23.92
C ALA A 137 7.00 16.98 23.68
N ILE A 138 7.33 17.98 22.87
CA ILE A 138 8.72 18.40 22.63
C ILE A 138 9.32 18.94 23.93
N ARG A 139 8.64 19.86 24.65
CA ARG A 139 9.12 20.40 25.93
C ARG A 139 9.34 19.30 26.97
N GLU A 140 8.39 18.41 27.12
CA GLU A 140 8.51 17.26 28.03
C GLU A 140 9.68 16.36 27.64
N GLY A 141 9.83 16.05 26.35
CA GLY A 141 10.93 15.24 25.83
C GLY A 141 12.29 15.85 26.11
N PHE A 142 12.46 17.17 25.93
CA PHE A 142 13.70 17.87 26.26
C PHE A 142 13.99 17.91 27.77
N SER A 143 12.98 17.87 28.63
CA SER A 143 13.15 17.72 30.06
C SER A 143 13.58 16.32 30.51
N LYS A 144 13.43 15.32 29.64
CA LYS A 144 13.65 13.88 29.90
C LYS A 144 14.61 13.24 28.87
N LEU A 145 15.61 14.02 28.41
CA LEU A 145 16.61 13.49 27.48
C LEU A 145 17.30 12.25 28.05
N LYS A 146 17.46 11.23 27.21
CA LYS A 146 18.10 9.96 27.55
C LYS A 146 19.53 9.90 27.03
N ASP A 147 20.34 9.01 27.61
CA ASP A 147 21.66 8.72 27.07
C ASP A 147 21.53 7.94 25.75
N GLN A 148 22.28 8.33 24.73
CA GLN A 148 22.31 7.66 23.44
C GLN A 148 22.66 6.16 23.54
N LYS A 149 23.44 5.76 24.56
CA LYS A 149 23.84 4.37 24.81
C LYS A 149 22.66 3.46 25.14
N GLU A 150 21.58 3.99 25.71
CA GLU A 150 20.39 3.22 26.01
C GLU A 150 19.75 2.63 24.72
N PHE A 151 19.96 3.32 23.57
CA PHE A 151 19.43 2.95 22.26
C PHE A 151 20.40 2.14 21.40
N GLN A 152 21.50 1.65 22.00
CA GLN A 152 22.46 0.82 21.25
C GLN A 152 21.83 -0.45 20.64
N PRO A 153 20.97 -1.21 21.34
CA PRO A 153 20.32 -2.37 20.76
C PRO A 153 19.35 -2.05 19.62
N LEU A 154 18.68 -0.89 19.70
CA LEU A 154 17.81 -0.40 18.63
C LEU A 154 18.62 -0.07 17.35
N TYR A 155 19.77 0.57 17.53
CA TYR A 155 20.72 0.82 16.44
C TYR A 155 21.24 -0.47 15.83
N GLU A 156 21.64 -1.45 16.65
CA GLU A 156 22.14 -2.74 16.20
C GLU A 156 21.09 -3.51 15.40
N ALA A 157 19.83 -3.47 15.81
CA ALA A 157 18.73 -4.06 15.05
C ALA A 157 18.54 -3.37 13.68
N GLY A 158 18.53 -2.04 13.64
CA GLY A 158 18.44 -1.27 12.40
C GLY A 158 19.62 -1.52 11.46
N LEU A 159 20.85 -1.54 11.99
CA LEU A 159 22.08 -1.84 11.25
C LEU A 159 22.07 -3.28 10.70
N SER A 160 21.67 -4.25 11.53
CA SER A 160 21.58 -5.67 11.13
C SER A 160 20.59 -5.86 10.00
N ARG A 161 19.45 -5.17 10.03
CA ARG A 161 18.48 -5.15 8.94
C ARG A 161 19.10 -4.60 7.65
N ALA A 162 19.76 -3.44 7.71
CA ALA A 162 20.37 -2.79 6.55
C ALA A 162 21.46 -3.67 5.92
N ILE A 163 22.33 -4.26 6.74
CA ILE A 163 23.37 -5.19 6.29
C ILE A 163 22.73 -6.45 5.68
N GLY A 164 21.70 -6.98 6.32
CA GLY A 164 21.00 -8.17 5.84
C GLY A 164 20.39 -7.96 4.46
N ASP A 165 19.64 -6.90 4.29
CA ASP A 165 19.01 -6.57 3.01
C ASP A 165 20.07 -6.30 1.91
N TRP A 166 21.24 -5.72 2.27
CA TRP A 166 22.36 -5.54 1.34
C TRP A 166 22.99 -6.88 0.96
N VAL A 167 23.35 -7.73 1.93
CA VAL A 167 24.01 -9.03 1.68
C VAL A 167 23.14 -9.93 0.82
N LEU A 168 21.87 -10.08 1.19
CA LEU A 168 20.91 -10.88 0.42
C LEU A 168 20.67 -10.27 -0.96
N GLY A 169 20.31 -8.98 -1.02
CA GLY A 169 19.93 -8.32 -2.25
C GLY A 169 21.05 -8.27 -3.29
N MET A 170 22.28 -7.91 -2.87
CA MET A 170 23.42 -7.82 -3.79
C MET A 170 23.85 -9.18 -4.31
N ASN A 171 23.96 -10.18 -3.45
CA ASN A 171 24.40 -11.52 -3.84
C ASN A 171 23.34 -12.24 -4.68
N ALA A 172 22.11 -12.34 -4.20
CA ALA A 172 21.06 -13.04 -4.92
C ALA A 172 20.73 -12.36 -6.26
N THR A 173 20.65 -11.04 -6.32
CA THR A 173 20.40 -10.32 -7.58
C THR A 173 21.48 -10.60 -8.62
N ARG A 174 22.77 -10.51 -8.26
CA ARG A 174 23.85 -10.81 -9.20
C ARG A 174 23.87 -12.28 -9.63
N LEU A 175 23.67 -13.18 -8.66
CA LEU A 175 23.65 -14.62 -8.89
C LEU A 175 22.57 -15.02 -9.89
N TYR A 176 21.31 -14.66 -9.63
CA TYR A 176 20.19 -14.99 -10.51
C TYR A 176 20.29 -14.29 -11.86
N THR A 177 20.76 -13.05 -11.90
CA THR A 177 20.99 -12.31 -13.14
C THR A 177 22.03 -12.99 -14.03
N LEU A 178 23.17 -13.39 -13.47
CA LEU A 178 24.26 -14.02 -14.23
C LEU A 178 23.92 -15.45 -14.65
N LYS A 179 23.22 -16.19 -13.78
CA LYS A 179 22.88 -17.60 -14.03
C LYS A 179 21.71 -17.74 -15.02
N TYR A 180 20.66 -16.95 -14.87
CA TYR A 180 19.38 -17.14 -15.57
C TYR A 180 18.95 -15.93 -16.42
N GLY A 181 19.58 -14.77 -16.26
CA GLY A 181 19.23 -13.57 -17.03
C GLY A 181 19.67 -13.64 -18.49
N GLN A 182 18.98 -12.90 -19.35
CA GLN A 182 19.30 -12.70 -20.77
C GLN A 182 19.28 -11.21 -21.11
N ASN A 183 19.90 -10.82 -22.22
CA ASN A 183 19.81 -9.47 -22.79
C ASN A 183 20.07 -8.33 -21.80
N ARG A 184 20.99 -8.51 -20.84
CA ARG A 184 21.30 -7.54 -19.76
C ARG A 184 20.14 -7.25 -18.81
N GLN A 185 19.07 -8.06 -18.81
CA GLN A 185 17.99 -7.93 -17.86
C GLN A 185 18.46 -8.28 -16.44
N ILE A 186 18.24 -7.38 -15.49
CA ILE A 186 18.57 -7.61 -14.09
C ILE A 186 17.43 -8.36 -13.44
N LEU A 187 17.72 -9.53 -12.87
CA LEU A 187 16.78 -10.32 -12.07
C LEU A 187 16.96 -9.97 -10.59
N SER A 188 16.27 -8.95 -10.14
CA SER A 188 16.38 -8.50 -8.74
C SER A 188 15.65 -9.43 -7.79
N ILE A 189 16.36 -9.84 -6.74
CA ILE A 189 15.88 -10.68 -5.64
C ILE A 189 15.96 -9.87 -4.36
N GLY A 190 14.95 -9.98 -3.51
CA GLY A 190 14.94 -9.30 -2.22
C GLY A 190 13.90 -9.86 -1.28
N ARG A 191 14.15 -9.74 0.03
CA ARG A 191 13.36 -10.29 1.13
C ARG A 191 11.87 -9.90 1.10
N VAL A 192 11.53 -8.72 0.57
CA VAL A 192 10.15 -8.25 0.47
C VAL A 192 9.63 -8.31 -0.96
N GLN A 193 10.48 -7.95 -1.93
CA GLN A 193 10.10 -7.91 -3.34
C GLN A 193 9.74 -9.29 -3.89
N THR A 194 10.53 -10.31 -3.58
CA THR A 194 10.34 -11.67 -4.10
C THR A 194 9.06 -12.32 -3.57
N PRO A 195 8.75 -12.30 -2.27
CA PRO A 195 7.47 -12.82 -1.78
C PRO A 195 6.27 -12.02 -2.31
N THR A 196 6.40 -10.71 -2.51
CA THR A 196 5.32 -9.90 -3.13
C THR A 196 5.04 -10.34 -4.56
N LEU A 197 6.07 -10.62 -5.35
CA LEU A 197 5.91 -11.20 -6.70
C LEU A 197 5.29 -12.59 -6.64
N ALA A 198 5.75 -13.43 -5.70
CA ALA A 198 5.24 -14.79 -5.53
C ALA A 198 3.73 -14.83 -5.20
N LEU A 199 3.21 -13.87 -4.42
CA LEU A 199 1.78 -13.72 -4.18
C LEU A 199 0.99 -13.54 -5.48
N ILE A 200 1.48 -12.69 -6.38
CA ILE A 200 0.81 -12.40 -7.66
C ILE A 200 0.86 -13.63 -8.57
N VAL A 201 2.04 -14.27 -8.68
CA VAL A 201 2.24 -15.47 -9.49
C VAL A 201 1.35 -16.62 -9.00
N LYS A 202 1.34 -16.89 -7.69
CA LYS A 202 0.50 -17.93 -7.08
C LYS A 202 -0.97 -17.68 -7.36
N ARG A 203 -1.45 -16.45 -7.19
CA ARG A 203 -2.84 -16.07 -7.48
C ARG A 203 -3.19 -16.29 -8.94
N GLN A 204 -2.30 -15.97 -9.86
CA GLN A 204 -2.51 -16.20 -11.28
C GLN A 204 -2.60 -17.70 -11.60
N GLN A 205 -1.72 -18.52 -11.03
CA GLN A 205 -1.77 -19.97 -11.15
C GLN A 205 -3.05 -20.57 -10.56
N GLU A 206 -3.51 -20.07 -9.41
CA GLU A 206 -4.80 -20.44 -8.82
C GLU A 206 -5.96 -20.18 -9.77
N ILE A 207 -5.93 -19.04 -10.48
CA ILE A 207 -6.97 -18.68 -11.47
C ILE A 207 -6.87 -19.56 -12.73
N GLU A 208 -5.67 -19.76 -13.26
CA GLU A 208 -5.43 -20.54 -14.48
C GLU A 208 -5.75 -22.03 -14.30
N ASN A 209 -5.48 -22.59 -13.11
CA ASN A 209 -5.75 -23.99 -12.77
C ASN A 209 -7.15 -24.21 -12.19
N PHE A 210 -7.96 -23.15 -12.05
CA PHE A 210 -9.28 -23.26 -11.47
C PHE A 210 -10.24 -23.97 -12.42
N THR A 211 -10.89 -25.00 -11.90
CA THR A 211 -11.95 -25.72 -12.63
C THR A 211 -13.29 -25.33 -12.04
N PRO A 212 -14.15 -24.61 -12.78
CA PRO A 212 -15.48 -24.25 -12.31
C PRO A 212 -16.31 -25.51 -12.04
N GLN A 213 -16.96 -25.54 -10.88
CA GLN A 213 -17.89 -26.59 -10.49
C GLN A 213 -19.31 -26.04 -10.51
N GLN A 214 -20.21 -26.79 -11.11
CA GLN A 214 -21.63 -26.47 -11.15
C GLN A 214 -22.30 -26.88 -9.85
N TYR A 215 -23.19 -26.06 -9.37
CA TYR A 215 -24.03 -26.33 -8.21
C TYR A 215 -25.36 -25.61 -8.32
N TRP A 216 -26.34 -26.04 -7.54
CA TRP A 216 -27.68 -25.45 -7.53
C TRP A 216 -28.03 -24.89 -6.17
N VAL A 217 -28.77 -23.80 -6.19
CA VAL A 217 -29.32 -23.18 -4.98
C VAL A 217 -30.83 -23.31 -5.02
N LEU A 218 -31.37 -24.08 -4.09
CA LEU A 218 -32.81 -24.14 -3.90
C LEU A 218 -33.27 -22.89 -3.14
N ALA A 219 -34.22 -22.19 -3.71
CA ALA A 219 -34.81 -21.00 -3.10
C ALA A 219 -36.34 -21.03 -3.25
N THR A 220 -37.04 -20.18 -2.53
CA THR A 220 -38.47 -20.02 -2.71
C THR A 220 -38.87 -18.56 -2.51
N LEU A 221 -39.86 -18.11 -3.27
CA LEU A 221 -40.45 -16.79 -3.13
C LEU A 221 -41.73 -16.92 -2.29
N TYR A 222 -41.76 -16.24 -1.14
CA TYR A 222 -42.91 -16.14 -0.26
C TYR A 222 -43.11 -14.66 0.14
N ARG A 223 -44.33 -14.13 -0.08
CA ARG A 223 -44.67 -12.72 0.18
C ARG A 223 -43.60 -11.75 -0.35
N GLU A 224 -43.28 -11.84 -1.63
CA GLU A 224 -42.29 -10.99 -2.34
C GLU A 224 -40.84 -11.08 -1.79
N THR A 225 -40.61 -12.01 -0.88
CA THR A 225 -39.27 -12.23 -0.29
C THR A 225 -38.70 -13.56 -0.75
N THR A 226 -37.46 -13.53 -1.26
CA THR A 226 -36.73 -14.76 -1.61
C THR A 226 -36.06 -15.35 -0.40
N PHE A 227 -36.39 -16.59 -0.09
CA PHE A 227 -35.79 -17.40 0.95
C PHE A 227 -34.88 -18.45 0.28
N SER A 228 -33.64 -18.54 0.73
CA SER A 228 -32.70 -19.56 0.26
C SER A 228 -32.63 -20.73 1.22
N ALA A 229 -32.59 -21.95 0.71
CA ALA A 229 -32.44 -23.15 1.53
C ALA A 229 -31.15 -23.08 2.35
N ILE A 230 -31.23 -23.51 3.61
CA ILE A 230 -30.06 -23.58 4.49
C ILE A 230 -29.25 -24.79 4.05
N ILE A 231 -27.98 -24.56 3.68
CA ILE A 231 -27.03 -25.59 3.29
C ILE A 231 -26.21 -26.02 4.51
N ARG A 232 -26.05 -27.33 4.68
CA ARG A 232 -25.20 -27.89 5.71
C ARG A 232 -23.74 -27.53 5.45
N LYS A 233 -23.02 -27.08 6.48
CA LYS A 233 -21.59 -26.77 6.38
C LYS A 233 -20.78 -28.06 6.20
N SER A 234 -19.71 -27.99 5.42
CA SER A 234 -18.72 -29.06 5.33
C SER A 234 -17.90 -29.18 6.65
N ASP A 235 -17.27 -30.33 6.83
CA ASP A 235 -16.39 -30.54 8.00
C ASP A 235 -15.20 -29.59 8.00
N GLU A 236 -14.71 -29.18 6.82
CA GLU A 236 -13.63 -28.19 6.66
C GLU A 236 -14.08 -26.79 7.07
N GLU A 237 -15.30 -26.37 6.70
CA GLU A 237 -15.87 -25.08 7.14
C GLU A 237 -16.12 -25.03 8.65
N LEU A 238 -16.53 -26.16 9.24
CA LEU A 238 -16.71 -26.30 10.69
C LEU A 238 -15.36 -26.21 11.42
N ALA A 239 -14.34 -26.90 10.92
CA ALA A 239 -12.99 -26.86 11.48
C ALA A 239 -12.38 -25.46 11.40
N GLN A 240 -12.61 -24.73 10.30
CA GLN A 240 -12.17 -23.35 10.14
C GLN A 240 -12.88 -22.41 11.13
N GLU A 241 -14.20 -22.55 11.30
CA GLU A 241 -14.95 -21.75 12.28
C GLU A 241 -14.49 -22.00 13.72
N GLU A 242 -14.15 -23.26 14.06
CA GLU A 242 -13.59 -23.59 15.38
C GLU A 242 -12.21 -22.95 15.59
N SER A 243 -11.36 -22.94 14.54
CA SER A 243 -10.06 -22.26 14.58
C SER A 243 -10.22 -20.76 14.78
N ASP A 244 -11.09 -20.13 13.99
CA ASP A 244 -11.38 -18.69 14.09
C ASP A 244 -11.99 -18.31 15.44
N ALA A 245 -12.80 -19.21 16.05
CA ALA A 245 -13.39 -19.02 17.37
C ALA A 245 -12.35 -19.10 18.49
N LYS A 246 -11.35 -19.98 18.36
CA LYS A 246 -10.20 -20.05 19.28
C LYS A 246 -9.34 -18.79 19.21
N GLU A 247 -9.08 -18.27 18.02
CA GLU A 247 -8.33 -17.02 17.83
C GLU A 247 -9.09 -15.78 18.34
N ASN A 248 -10.41 -15.76 18.29
CA ASN A 248 -11.22 -14.61 18.66
C ASN A 248 -12.50 -15.01 19.42
N PRO A 249 -12.41 -15.33 20.74
CA PRO A 249 -13.54 -15.80 21.52
C PRO A 249 -14.77 -14.87 21.54
N LYS A 250 -14.57 -13.57 21.27
CA LYS A 250 -15.64 -12.58 21.15
C LYS A 250 -16.44 -12.68 19.85
N LYS A 251 -15.92 -13.40 18.85
CA LYS A 251 -16.59 -13.68 17.57
C LYS A 251 -17.17 -15.10 17.52
N ALA A 252 -16.94 -15.91 18.54
CA ALA A 252 -17.53 -17.24 18.62
C ALA A 252 -19.04 -17.14 18.52
N LYS A 253 -19.60 -17.50 17.40
CA LYS A 253 -21.03 -17.70 17.25
C LYS A 253 -21.41 -18.91 18.10
N LYS A 254 -22.53 -18.84 18.84
CA LYS A 254 -23.10 -20.05 19.44
C LYS A 254 -23.18 -21.11 18.34
N ALA A 255 -22.69 -22.32 18.64
CA ALA A 255 -22.80 -23.46 17.74
C ALA A 255 -24.30 -23.68 17.42
N GLU A 256 -24.74 -23.11 16.32
CA GLU A 256 -25.99 -23.54 15.66
C GLU A 256 -25.62 -24.92 15.09
N GLY A 257 -26.33 -25.97 15.50
CA GLY A 257 -26.09 -27.32 14.98
C GLY A 257 -26.02 -27.30 13.46
N ASN A 258 -25.25 -28.20 12.86
CA ASN A 258 -25.07 -28.29 11.40
C ASN A 258 -26.40 -28.64 10.71
N ARG A 259 -27.33 -27.65 10.67
CA ARG A 259 -28.68 -27.74 10.09
C ARG A 259 -28.63 -27.55 8.59
N GLY A 260 -29.65 -28.06 7.89
CA GLY A 260 -29.86 -27.82 6.47
C GLY A 260 -29.68 -29.05 5.59
N ILE A 261 -29.87 -28.85 4.31
CA ILE A 261 -29.68 -29.87 3.28
C ILE A 261 -28.20 -29.96 2.84
N PRO A 262 -27.75 -31.10 2.32
CA PRO A 262 -26.43 -31.19 1.67
C PRO A 262 -26.34 -30.21 0.50
N PRO A 263 -25.12 -29.75 0.11
CA PRO A 263 -24.92 -29.00 -1.13
C PRO A 263 -25.48 -29.76 -2.34
N ILE A 264 -26.19 -29.06 -3.20
CA ILE A 264 -26.81 -29.64 -4.39
C ILE A 264 -25.83 -29.57 -5.56
N THR A 265 -25.20 -30.70 -5.89
CA THR A 265 -24.17 -30.81 -6.93
C THR A 265 -24.66 -31.41 -8.22
N ASP A 266 -25.90 -31.88 -8.26
CA ASP A 266 -26.54 -32.44 -9.47
C ASP A 266 -27.98 -31.92 -9.62
N LEU A 267 -28.39 -31.77 -10.86
CA LEU A 267 -29.70 -31.23 -11.23
C LEU A 267 -30.87 -32.12 -10.77
N ALA A 268 -30.71 -33.45 -10.83
CA ALA A 268 -31.79 -34.38 -10.50
C ALA A 268 -32.16 -34.28 -9.00
N THR A 269 -31.16 -34.23 -8.14
CA THR A 269 -31.34 -33.98 -6.69
C THR A 269 -32.04 -32.65 -6.46
N GLY A 270 -31.61 -31.58 -7.14
CA GLY A 270 -32.22 -30.28 -7.01
C GLY A 270 -33.68 -30.25 -7.44
N GLN A 271 -34.00 -30.88 -8.59
CA GLN A 271 -35.36 -31.00 -9.07
C GLN A 271 -36.24 -31.84 -8.15
N ALA A 272 -35.74 -32.94 -7.64
CA ALA A 272 -36.49 -33.78 -6.69
C ALA A 272 -36.83 -33.02 -5.41
N LEU A 273 -35.91 -32.23 -4.87
CA LEU A 273 -36.15 -31.36 -3.69
C LEU A 273 -37.17 -30.26 -4.02
N MET A 274 -37.07 -29.65 -5.20
CA MET A 274 -38.03 -28.62 -5.64
C MET A 274 -39.45 -29.15 -5.78
N GLU A 275 -39.61 -30.30 -6.44
CA GLU A 275 -40.95 -30.95 -6.61
C GLU A 275 -41.54 -31.37 -5.27
N ARG A 276 -40.71 -31.81 -4.31
CA ARG A 276 -41.13 -32.18 -2.95
C ARG A 276 -41.81 -31.05 -2.21
N ILE A 277 -41.33 -29.82 -2.35
CA ILE A 277 -41.84 -28.65 -1.64
C ILE A 277 -42.93 -27.89 -2.39
N LYS A 278 -43.11 -28.13 -3.67
CA LYS A 278 -43.92 -27.33 -4.60
C LYS A 278 -45.40 -27.20 -4.17
N ASN A 279 -45.98 -28.26 -3.61
CA ASN A 279 -47.37 -28.33 -3.20
C ASN A 279 -47.54 -28.31 -1.69
N VAL A 280 -46.48 -28.08 -0.93
CA VAL A 280 -46.51 -27.96 0.52
C VAL A 280 -46.53 -26.47 0.89
N PRO A 281 -47.36 -26.00 1.83
CA PRO A 281 -47.33 -24.61 2.22
C PRO A 281 -46.00 -24.27 2.90
N PHE A 282 -45.48 -23.08 2.60
CA PHE A 282 -44.33 -22.51 3.32
C PHE A 282 -44.80 -21.98 4.67
N THR A 283 -44.15 -22.36 5.75
CA THR A 283 -44.48 -21.96 7.11
C THR A 283 -43.33 -21.23 7.78
N VAL A 284 -43.53 -20.04 8.31
CA VAL A 284 -42.53 -19.28 9.04
C VAL A 284 -42.34 -19.90 10.44
N THR A 285 -41.18 -20.44 10.71
CA THR A 285 -40.86 -21.14 11.96
C THR A 285 -40.19 -20.23 12.99
N GLU A 286 -39.40 -19.26 12.55
CA GLU A 286 -38.69 -18.33 13.44
C GLU A 286 -38.59 -16.94 12.81
N VAL A 287 -38.80 -15.92 13.65
CA VAL A 287 -38.54 -14.51 13.33
C VAL A 287 -37.67 -13.94 14.44
N ALA A 288 -36.40 -13.66 14.12
CA ALA A 288 -35.44 -13.10 15.07
C ALA A 288 -35.04 -11.67 14.65
N LYS A 289 -35.26 -10.70 15.52
CA LYS A 289 -34.86 -9.31 15.32
C LYS A 289 -33.74 -8.97 16.31
N LYS A 290 -32.56 -8.60 15.79
CA LYS A 290 -31.41 -8.21 16.60
C LYS A 290 -31.01 -6.78 16.26
N GLN A 291 -30.81 -5.96 17.27
CA GLN A 291 -30.21 -4.64 17.10
C GLN A 291 -28.68 -4.74 17.21
N GLY A 292 -27.98 -3.96 16.40
CA GLY A 292 -26.54 -3.86 16.42
C GLY A 292 -26.09 -2.42 16.24
N THR A 293 -24.82 -2.18 16.54
CA THR A 293 -24.15 -0.90 16.29
C THR A 293 -22.94 -1.12 15.40
N GLU A 294 -22.65 -0.17 14.54
CA GLU A 294 -21.49 -0.16 13.67
C GLU A 294 -20.69 1.11 13.97
N ALA A 295 -19.48 0.91 14.48
CA ALA A 295 -18.57 2.00 14.77
C ALA A 295 -18.08 2.67 13.48
N PRO A 296 -17.68 3.96 13.53
CA PRO A 296 -17.07 4.64 12.40
C PRO A 296 -15.79 3.91 11.96
N PRO A 297 -15.46 3.99 10.68
CA PRO A 297 -14.21 3.41 10.17
C PRO A 297 -13.01 4.09 10.85
N ARG A 298 -11.95 3.32 11.11
CA ARG A 298 -10.72 3.84 11.74
C ARG A 298 -10.11 4.96 10.92
N LEU A 299 -9.31 5.81 11.55
CA LEU A 299 -8.47 6.77 10.88
C LEU A 299 -7.51 6.09 9.90
N PHE A 300 -6.88 6.87 9.03
CA PHE A 300 -5.95 6.33 8.05
C PHE A 300 -4.54 6.20 8.59
N ASP A 301 -3.94 5.04 8.38
CA ASP A 301 -2.51 4.87 8.13
C ASP A 301 -2.23 5.00 6.61
N LEU A 302 -0.97 4.95 6.22
CA LEU A 302 -0.62 5.09 4.80
C LEU A 302 -1.22 3.97 3.95
N THR A 303 -1.15 2.72 4.40
CA THR A 303 -1.65 1.57 3.63
C THR A 303 -3.16 1.64 3.41
N SER A 304 -3.94 1.92 4.45
CA SER A 304 -5.38 2.04 4.32
C SER A 304 -5.81 3.21 3.45
N LEU A 305 -5.07 4.33 3.47
CA LEU A 305 -5.30 5.45 2.56
C LEU A 305 -5.02 5.06 1.11
N GLN A 306 -3.89 4.39 0.84
CA GLN A 306 -3.55 3.89 -0.50
C GLN A 306 -4.60 2.92 -1.03
N VAL A 307 -5.08 2.00 -0.19
CA VAL A 307 -6.16 1.06 -0.52
C VAL A 307 -7.45 1.80 -0.89
N GLU A 308 -7.84 2.78 -0.11
CA GLU A 308 -9.08 3.54 -0.34
C GLU A 308 -8.97 4.40 -1.62
N CYS A 309 -7.84 5.07 -1.84
CA CYS A 309 -7.59 5.85 -3.06
C CYS A 309 -7.57 4.97 -4.31
N ASN A 310 -6.97 3.77 -4.24
CA ASN A 310 -6.97 2.84 -5.36
C ASN A 310 -8.37 2.33 -5.69
N LYS A 311 -9.17 1.99 -4.67
CA LYS A 311 -10.56 1.54 -4.85
C LYS A 311 -11.45 2.62 -5.48
N LYS A 312 -11.38 3.86 -4.96
CA LYS A 312 -12.29 4.94 -5.35
C LYS A 312 -11.85 5.70 -6.60
N PHE A 313 -10.55 5.87 -6.78
CA PHE A 313 -10.00 6.77 -7.79
C PHE A 313 -9.05 6.07 -8.76
N ALA A 314 -8.79 4.78 -8.56
CA ALA A 314 -7.78 3.99 -9.30
C ALA A 314 -6.34 4.58 -9.21
N TYR A 315 -6.05 5.40 -8.18
CA TYR A 315 -4.70 5.89 -7.94
C TYR A 315 -3.78 4.74 -7.54
N SER A 316 -2.54 4.77 -8.04
CA SER A 316 -1.53 3.81 -7.58
C SER A 316 -1.09 4.12 -6.14
N ALA A 317 -0.42 3.16 -5.52
CA ALA A 317 0.15 3.35 -4.18
C ALA A 317 1.17 4.49 -4.17
N ASP A 318 1.98 4.62 -5.23
CA ASP A 318 3.00 5.66 -5.38
C ASP A 318 2.37 7.04 -5.63
N GLU A 319 1.35 7.12 -6.50
CA GLU A 319 0.58 8.37 -6.71
C GLU A 319 -0.07 8.85 -5.42
N THR A 320 -0.71 7.95 -4.66
CA THR A 320 -1.32 8.29 -3.37
C THR A 320 -0.27 8.80 -2.39
N LEU A 321 0.90 8.14 -2.31
CA LEU A 321 1.99 8.58 -1.44
C LEU A 321 2.48 9.99 -1.82
N LYS A 322 2.64 10.28 -3.11
CA LYS A 322 3.05 11.61 -3.58
C LYS A 322 2.02 12.68 -3.25
N LEU A 323 0.74 12.37 -3.41
CA LEU A 323 -0.36 13.29 -3.12
C LEU A 323 -0.45 13.61 -1.63
N ILE A 324 -0.43 12.61 -0.77
CA ILE A 324 -0.49 12.85 0.68
C ILE A 324 0.79 13.49 1.21
N GLN A 325 1.95 13.21 0.62
CA GLN A 325 3.20 13.91 0.93
C GLN A 325 3.10 15.40 0.58
N SER A 326 2.53 15.75 -0.57
CA SER A 326 2.27 17.13 -0.97
C SER A 326 1.31 17.84 -0.01
N LEU A 327 0.24 17.17 0.44
CA LEU A 327 -0.69 17.70 1.43
C LEU A 327 -0.01 17.97 2.78
N TYR A 328 0.88 17.10 3.20
CA TYR A 328 1.72 17.29 4.38
C TYR A 328 2.65 18.51 4.24
N GLU A 329 3.33 18.66 3.11
CA GLU A 329 4.23 19.78 2.82
C GLU A 329 3.47 21.12 2.77
N LYS A 330 2.21 21.09 2.30
CA LYS A 330 1.26 22.21 2.36
C LYS A 330 0.68 22.43 3.76
N LYS A 331 1.07 21.63 4.75
CA LYS A 331 0.65 21.69 6.16
C LYS A 331 -0.87 21.50 6.39
N VAL A 332 -1.58 20.89 5.46
CA VAL A 332 -3.03 20.63 5.60
C VAL A 332 -3.33 19.25 6.18
N THR A 333 -2.37 18.32 6.15
CA THR A 333 -2.44 17.02 6.82
C THR A 333 -1.19 16.76 7.67
N THR A 334 -1.29 15.82 8.62
CA THR A 334 -0.16 15.34 9.42
C THR A 334 0.75 14.43 8.59
N TYR A 335 1.87 13.98 9.17
CA TYR A 335 2.87 13.16 8.49
C TYR A 335 2.27 11.88 7.91
N PRO A 336 2.54 11.56 6.62
CA PRO A 336 1.80 10.51 5.93
C PRO A 336 2.37 9.10 6.05
N ARG A 337 3.65 8.93 6.40
CA ARG A 337 4.31 7.61 6.39
C ARG A 337 4.16 6.92 7.75
N VAL A 338 2.92 6.67 8.13
CA VAL A 338 2.55 6.10 9.43
C VAL A 338 1.94 4.72 9.26
N ASP A 339 2.10 3.88 10.28
CA ASP A 339 1.64 2.49 10.34
C ASP A 339 0.50 2.27 11.35
N THR A 340 0.04 3.34 12.00
CA THR A 340 -1.04 3.29 12.97
C THR A 340 -2.28 4.06 12.53
N THR A 341 -3.44 3.58 12.97
CA THR A 341 -4.75 4.22 12.80
C THR A 341 -5.22 4.91 14.07
N PHE A 342 -4.34 5.08 15.06
CA PHE A 342 -4.65 5.65 16.37
C PHE A 342 -4.04 7.04 16.55
N LEU A 343 -4.64 7.82 17.45
CA LEU A 343 -4.13 9.09 17.93
C LEU A 343 -3.59 8.92 19.35
N SER A 344 -2.57 9.70 19.68
CA SER A 344 -2.13 9.88 21.07
C SER A 344 -3.07 10.79 21.84
N ASP A 345 -3.08 10.67 23.16
CA ASP A 345 -4.01 11.39 24.04
C ASP A 345 -3.79 12.92 24.02
N ASP A 346 -2.59 13.39 23.74
CA ASP A 346 -2.22 14.82 23.63
C ASP A 346 -2.82 15.50 22.39
N ILE A 347 -3.28 14.73 21.40
CA ILE A 347 -3.99 15.25 20.23
C ILE A 347 -5.45 15.57 20.56
N TYR A 348 -6.06 14.88 21.54
CA TYR A 348 -7.48 15.04 21.85
C TYR A 348 -7.90 16.49 22.15
N PRO A 349 -7.17 17.29 22.97
CA PRO A 349 -7.53 18.70 23.21
C PRO A 349 -7.52 19.56 21.95
N LYS A 350 -6.73 19.20 20.94
CA LYS A 350 -6.57 19.95 19.69
C LYS A 350 -7.69 19.64 18.68
N CYS A 351 -8.42 18.52 18.84
CA CYS A 351 -9.40 18.05 17.86
C CYS A 351 -10.53 19.05 17.61
N SER A 352 -11.00 19.78 18.63
CA SER A 352 -12.04 20.79 18.45
C SER A 352 -11.58 21.93 17.54
N ASN A 353 -10.34 22.39 17.70
CA ASN A 353 -9.76 23.43 16.85
C ASN A 353 -9.51 22.93 15.42
N ILE A 354 -9.07 21.68 15.28
CA ILE A 354 -8.90 21.04 13.95
C ILE A 354 -10.24 21.00 13.22
N LEU A 355 -11.32 20.53 13.89
CA LEU A 355 -12.67 20.49 13.33
C LEU A 355 -13.19 21.86 12.92
N ALA A 356 -12.97 22.90 13.75
CA ALA A 356 -13.34 24.28 13.45
C ALA A 356 -12.62 24.83 12.20
N GLY A 357 -11.36 24.42 11.97
CA GLY A 357 -10.61 24.81 10.80
C GLY A 357 -11.03 24.15 9.48
N LEU A 358 -11.84 23.09 9.54
CA LEU A 358 -12.32 22.36 8.35
C LEU A 358 -13.54 23.09 7.71
N THR A 359 -13.36 24.35 7.30
CA THR A 359 -14.42 25.20 6.77
C THR A 359 -15.22 24.60 5.60
N PRO A 360 -14.63 23.85 4.64
CA PRO A 360 -15.41 23.20 3.58
C PRO A 360 -16.37 22.11 4.09
N TYR A 361 -16.21 21.66 5.33
CA TYR A 361 -16.98 20.58 5.95
C TYR A 361 -17.90 21.06 7.07
N THR A 362 -18.23 22.37 7.11
CA THR A 362 -19.03 22.99 8.17
C THR A 362 -20.38 22.28 8.39
N VAL A 363 -21.00 21.78 7.34
CA VAL A 363 -22.24 20.98 7.43
C VAL A 363 -22.09 19.79 8.39
N PHE A 364 -20.91 19.18 8.43
CA PHE A 364 -20.61 18.02 9.28
C PHE A 364 -19.94 18.41 10.61
N THR A 365 -19.22 19.54 10.67
CA THR A 365 -18.51 19.94 11.88
C THR A 365 -19.37 20.81 12.81
N ALA A 366 -20.35 21.55 12.27
CA ALA A 366 -21.27 22.37 13.08
C ALA A 366 -22.01 21.60 14.18
N PRO A 367 -22.53 20.38 13.95
CA PRO A 367 -23.16 19.60 15.02
C PRO A 367 -22.23 19.23 16.18
N LEU A 368 -20.91 19.23 15.93
CA LEU A 368 -19.89 18.90 16.95
C LEU A 368 -19.38 20.15 17.68
N ALA A 369 -19.66 21.34 17.17
CA ALA A 369 -19.16 22.60 17.74
C ALA A 369 -19.75 22.85 19.14
N GLY A 370 -18.87 23.21 20.07
CA GLY A 370 -19.26 23.50 21.47
C GLY A 370 -19.64 22.27 22.31
N GLN A 371 -19.59 21.07 21.72
CA GLN A 371 -19.87 19.82 22.45
C GLN A 371 -18.57 19.14 22.89
N LYS A 372 -18.66 18.34 23.97
CA LYS A 372 -17.56 17.45 24.36
C LYS A 372 -17.45 16.33 23.33
N LEU A 373 -16.35 16.28 22.60
CA LEU A 373 -16.09 15.26 21.60
C LEU A 373 -16.04 13.85 22.22
N ILE A 374 -16.47 12.86 21.47
CA ILE A 374 -16.36 11.45 21.87
C ILE A 374 -14.89 11.05 21.91
N LYS A 375 -14.36 10.66 23.08
CA LYS A 375 -13.01 10.11 23.25
C LYS A 375 -13.08 8.58 23.30
N SER A 376 -13.03 7.94 22.15
CA SER A 376 -13.08 6.47 22.04
C SER A 376 -11.69 5.85 22.17
N LYS A 377 -11.55 4.78 22.95
CA LYS A 377 -10.32 3.94 22.96
C LYS A 377 -10.01 3.27 21.63
N LYS A 378 -10.97 3.22 20.70
CA LYS A 378 -10.76 2.75 19.33
C LYS A 378 -10.02 3.78 18.45
N VAL A 379 -9.91 5.02 18.93
CA VAL A 379 -9.28 6.16 18.24
C VAL A 379 -8.07 6.66 19.02
N PHE A 380 -8.17 6.80 20.34
CA PHE A 380 -7.11 7.32 21.21
C PHE A 380 -6.53 6.19 22.06
N ASP A 381 -5.29 5.80 21.74
CA ASP A 381 -4.55 4.77 22.47
C ASP A 381 -3.05 4.96 22.28
N ASN A 382 -2.39 5.51 23.31
CA ASN A 382 -0.95 5.77 23.31
C ASN A 382 -0.12 4.50 23.07
N SER A 383 -0.60 3.32 23.52
CA SER A 383 0.12 2.06 23.34
C SER A 383 0.16 1.57 21.89
N LYS A 384 -0.65 2.17 21.01
CA LYS A 384 -0.77 1.86 19.58
C LYS A 384 -0.15 2.93 18.68
N VAL A 385 0.46 3.95 19.28
CA VAL A 385 1.21 4.99 18.56
C VAL A 385 2.70 4.78 18.84
N THR A 386 3.46 4.52 17.78
CA THR A 386 4.92 4.33 17.85
C THR A 386 5.64 5.64 17.56
N ASP A 387 6.00 5.87 16.31
CA ASP A 387 6.77 7.03 15.86
C ASP A 387 5.87 8.25 15.59
N HIS A 388 4.71 8.01 14.98
CA HIS A 388 3.74 9.02 14.59
C HIS A 388 2.32 8.49 14.76
N HIS A 389 1.36 9.37 15.01
CA HIS A 389 -0.07 9.04 15.05
C HIS A 389 -0.69 8.95 13.63
N ALA A 390 -1.93 8.50 13.53
CA ALA A 390 -2.69 8.40 12.29
C ALA A 390 -2.72 9.70 11.46
N ILE A 391 -2.94 9.57 10.15
CA ILE A 391 -3.08 10.70 9.23
C ILE A 391 -4.40 11.43 9.52
N ILE A 392 -4.30 12.71 9.89
CA ILE A 392 -5.44 13.58 10.15
C ILE A 392 -5.23 14.96 9.52
N PRO A 393 -6.30 15.77 9.33
CA PRO A 393 -6.15 17.17 8.99
C PRO A 393 -5.46 17.95 10.12
N THR A 394 -4.81 19.07 9.79
CA THR A 394 -4.19 19.98 10.77
C THR A 394 -5.12 21.09 11.24
N GLY A 395 -6.28 21.27 10.59
CA GLY A 395 -7.17 22.41 10.79
C GLY A 395 -6.80 23.65 9.95
N GLN A 396 -5.74 23.59 9.17
CA GLN A 396 -5.44 24.65 8.20
C GLN A 396 -6.37 24.53 6.98
N SER A 397 -6.76 25.69 6.44
CA SER A 397 -7.64 25.74 5.27
C SER A 397 -6.97 25.09 4.05
N PRO A 398 -7.64 24.16 3.34
CA PRO A 398 -7.09 23.44 2.20
C PRO A 398 -7.13 24.29 0.91
N VAL A 399 -6.33 25.35 0.86
CA VAL A 399 -6.22 26.24 -0.29
C VAL A 399 -5.15 25.75 -1.27
N ASN A 400 -5.29 26.11 -2.56
CA ASN A 400 -4.33 25.78 -3.61
C ASN A 400 -4.06 24.28 -3.80
N LEU A 401 -5.08 23.44 -3.65
CA LEU A 401 -5.01 22.02 -3.90
C LEU A 401 -5.43 21.69 -5.33
N THR A 402 -4.70 20.77 -5.96
CA THR A 402 -5.14 20.13 -7.21
C THR A 402 -6.39 19.27 -6.98
N GLU A 403 -7.12 18.90 -8.02
CA GLU A 403 -8.30 18.04 -7.90
C GLU A 403 -7.97 16.66 -7.29
N MET A 404 -6.81 16.12 -7.63
CA MET A 404 -6.37 14.86 -7.03
C MET A 404 -6.07 15.01 -5.53
N GLU A 405 -5.39 16.09 -5.14
CA GLU A 405 -5.13 16.39 -3.72
C GLU A 405 -6.42 16.63 -2.94
N LYS A 406 -7.40 17.35 -3.52
CA LYS A 406 -8.72 17.57 -2.90
C LYS A 406 -9.42 16.25 -2.60
N ARG A 407 -9.39 15.30 -3.54
CA ARG A 407 -9.98 13.95 -3.34
C ARG A 407 -9.32 13.20 -2.20
N VAL A 408 -8.00 13.23 -2.11
CA VAL A 408 -7.27 12.57 -1.00
C VAL A 408 -7.54 13.28 0.32
N PHE A 409 -7.54 14.62 0.32
CA PHE A 409 -7.86 15.41 1.51
C PHE A 409 -9.30 15.17 1.99
N ASP A 410 -10.28 15.06 1.08
CA ASP A 410 -11.67 14.76 1.40
C ASP A 410 -11.81 13.42 2.14
N LEU A 411 -11.09 12.38 1.71
CA LEU A 411 -11.07 11.09 2.40
C LEU A 411 -10.56 11.24 3.84
N VAL A 412 -9.44 11.95 4.02
CA VAL A 412 -8.81 12.16 5.33
C VAL A 412 -9.72 12.98 6.24
N ALA A 413 -10.27 14.09 5.74
CA ALA A 413 -11.14 14.99 6.50
C ALA A 413 -12.44 14.28 6.94
N ARG A 414 -13.15 13.61 6.03
CA ARG A 414 -14.37 12.87 6.35
C ARG A 414 -14.12 11.75 7.36
N ARG A 415 -13.02 11.03 7.22
CA ARG A 415 -12.63 9.95 8.14
C ARG A 415 -12.36 10.50 9.54
N PHE A 416 -11.68 11.66 9.64
CA PHE A 416 -11.44 12.35 10.90
C PHE A 416 -12.72 12.88 11.57
N ILE A 417 -13.64 13.46 10.80
CA ILE A 417 -14.93 13.94 11.34
C ILE A 417 -15.76 12.76 11.85
N ALA A 418 -15.79 11.65 11.10
CA ALA A 418 -16.63 10.49 11.39
C ALA A 418 -16.35 9.85 12.75
N VAL A 419 -15.10 9.87 13.24
CA VAL A 419 -14.75 9.23 14.53
C VAL A 419 -15.31 9.98 15.75
N PHE A 420 -15.86 11.18 15.58
CA PHE A 420 -16.52 11.95 16.63
C PHE A 420 -18.05 11.86 16.56
N TYR A 421 -18.59 11.17 15.56
CA TYR A 421 -20.02 10.90 15.43
C TYR A 421 -20.41 9.62 16.19
N PRO A 422 -21.68 9.48 16.58
CA PRO A 422 -22.17 8.25 17.20
C PRO A 422 -22.10 7.06 16.23
N ASP A 423 -22.06 5.86 16.81
CA ASP A 423 -22.14 4.62 16.05
C ASP A 423 -23.46 4.57 15.25
N CYS A 424 -23.42 4.02 14.04
CA CYS A 424 -24.62 3.71 13.28
C CYS A 424 -25.39 2.58 13.97
N LYS A 425 -26.69 2.77 14.20
CA LYS A 425 -27.58 1.75 14.77
C LYS A 425 -28.39 1.09 13.68
N PHE A 426 -28.45 -0.22 13.70
CA PHE A 426 -29.20 -0.99 12.73
C PHE A 426 -29.95 -2.15 13.39
N ALA A 427 -31.00 -2.62 12.75
CA ALA A 427 -31.69 -3.85 13.10
C ALA A 427 -31.49 -4.89 11.98
N THR A 428 -31.12 -6.09 12.33
CA THR A 428 -31.09 -7.24 11.43
C THR A 428 -32.27 -8.14 11.76
N THR A 429 -33.14 -8.39 10.78
CA THR A 429 -34.26 -9.34 10.90
C THR A 429 -33.86 -10.61 10.16
N THR A 430 -33.84 -11.72 10.85
CA THR A 430 -33.64 -13.06 10.26
C THR A 430 -34.95 -13.81 10.37
N VAL A 431 -35.43 -14.32 9.24
CA VAL A 431 -36.63 -15.11 9.16
C VAL A 431 -36.23 -16.49 8.67
N ILE A 432 -36.65 -17.51 9.40
CA ILE A 432 -36.54 -18.92 9.00
C ILE A 432 -37.93 -19.44 8.75
N GLY A 433 -38.11 -20.14 7.68
CA GLY A 433 -39.33 -20.86 7.37
C GLY A 433 -38.99 -22.24 6.81
N GLU A 434 -40.00 -23.09 6.72
CA GLU A 434 -39.83 -24.44 6.21
C GLU A 434 -40.96 -24.84 5.24
N ALA A 435 -40.61 -25.73 4.32
CA ALA A 435 -41.53 -26.47 3.51
C ALA A 435 -41.05 -27.92 3.44
N ASP A 436 -41.92 -28.87 3.84
CA ASP A 436 -41.57 -30.29 3.91
C ASP A 436 -40.22 -30.58 4.63
N SER A 437 -40.03 -30.00 5.82
CA SER A 437 -38.85 -30.15 6.64
C SER A 437 -37.55 -29.60 6.04
N ILE A 438 -37.61 -28.87 4.92
CA ILE A 438 -36.47 -28.12 4.36
C ILE A 438 -36.54 -26.70 4.90
N GLU A 439 -35.50 -26.32 5.63
CA GLU A 439 -35.40 -24.97 6.19
C GLU A 439 -34.85 -23.96 5.17
N PHE A 440 -35.46 -22.78 5.14
CA PHE A 440 -35.09 -21.65 4.31
C PHE A 440 -34.86 -20.40 5.17
N LYS A 441 -33.96 -19.53 4.72
CA LYS A 441 -33.58 -18.33 5.43
C LYS A 441 -33.68 -17.09 4.54
N ALA A 442 -34.23 -16.02 5.09
CA ALA A 442 -34.10 -14.66 4.55
C ALA A 442 -33.56 -13.73 5.64
N THR A 443 -32.76 -12.74 5.25
CA THR A 443 -32.17 -11.77 6.18
C THR A 443 -32.36 -10.37 5.61
N GLY A 444 -32.89 -9.47 6.44
CA GLY A 444 -33.00 -8.04 6.12
C GLY A 444 -32.20 -7.20 7.10
N LYS A 445 -31.73 -6.03 6.64
CA LYS A 445 -31.05 -5.02 7.46
C LYS A 445 -31.76 -3.69 7.30
N GLN A 446 -32.05 -3.04 8.40
CA GLN A 446 -32.67 -1.72 8.45
C GLN A 446 -31.79 -0.78 9.27
N ILE A 447 -31.45 0.38 8.75
CA ILE A 447 -30.74 1.43 9.49
C ILE A 447 -31.76 2.16 10.37
N LEU A 448 -31.52 2.15 11.69
CA LEU A 448 -32.36 2.84 12.67
C LEU A 448 -31.89 4.27 12.93
N ASP A 449 -30.56 4.45 12.97
CA ASP A 449 -29.90 5.74 13.16
C ASP A 449 -28.60 5.70 12.33
N PRO A 450 -28.46 6.53 11.30
CA PRO A 450 -27.30 6.48 10.42
C PRO A 450 -25.98 6.86 11.12
N GLY A 451 -26.02 7.64 12.22
CA GLY A 451 -24.83 8.06 12.95
C GLY A 451 -23.76 8.65 12.03
N TRP A 452 -22.53 8.14 12.13
CA TRP A 452 -21.38 8.57 11.30
C TRP A 452 -21.59 8.39 9.79
N ARG A 453 -22.51 7.53 9.35
CA ARG A 453 -22.73 7.26 7.91
C ARG A 453 -23.21 8.49 7.14
N VAL A 454 -23.83 9.46 7.79
CA VAL A 454 -24.27 10.73 7.17
C VAL A 454 -23.13 11.49 6.50
N ILE A 455 -21.89 11.33 7.00
CA ILE A 455 -20.71 12.02 6.48
C ILE A 455 -20.31 11.48 5.09
N PHE A 456 -20.63 10.22 4.80
CA PHE A 456 -20.32 9.54 3.55
C PHE A 456 -21.52 9.43 2.61
N ALA A 457 -22.70 9.86 3.04
CA ALA A 457 -23.87 9.91 2.18
C ALA A 457 -23.61 10.87 0.99
N LYS A 458 -23.89 10.40 -0.23
CA LYS A 458 -23.85 11.28 -1.41
C LYS A 458 -25.05 12.24 -1.33
N PRO A 459 -24.88 13.52 -1.73
CA PRO A 459 -26.04 14.35 -2.04
C PRO A 459 -26.90 13.60 -3.07
N GLN A 460 -28.21 13.57 -2.89
CA GLN A 460 -29.14 13.03 -3.89
C GLN A 460 -29.06 13.92 -5.14
N THR A 461 -28.11 13.65 -6.00
CA THR A 461 -28.09 14.22 -7.35
C THR A 461 -28.58 13.13 -8.29
N ASN A 462 -29.70 13.41 -8.96
CA ASN A 462 -30.19 12.63 -10.08
C ASN A 462 -29.06 12.47 -11.10
N LEU A 463 -28.42 11.30 -11.14
CA LEU A 463 -27.49 10.95 -12.21
C LEU A 463 -28.29 10.72 -13.49
N PRO A 464 -27.83 11.18 -14.66
CA PRO A 464 -28.45 10.85 -15.94
C PRO A 464 -28.45 9.34 -16.12
N GLU A 465 -29.57 8.78 -16.63
CA GLU A 465 -29.69 7.38 -17.00
C GLU A 465 -28.55 6.98 -17.94
N GLY A 466 -27.77 5.95 -17.53
CA GLY A 466 -26.71 5.34 -18.36
C GLY A 466 -25.29 5.33 -17.79
N MET A 467 -25.00 5.95 -16.65
CA MET A 467 -23.70 5.80 -15.97
C MET A 467 -23.79 4.75 -14.86
N THR A 468 -23.22 3.58 -15.12
CA THR A 468 -23.00 2.55 -14.10
C THR A 468 -21.92 3.03 -13.13
N ASP A 469 -22.26 3.07 -11.84
CA ASP A 469 -21.34 3.38 -10.74
C ASP A 469 -20.35 2.22 -10.55
N PRO A 470 -19.01 2.44 -10.64
CA PRO A 470 -18.04 1.37 -10.42
C PRO A 470 -18.07 0.75 -9.01
N ASP A 471 -18.69 1.44 -8.05
CA ASP A 471 -18.84 0.99 -6.66
C ASP A 471 -20.16 0.25 -6.40
N ALA A 472 -21.00 0.03 -7.41
CA ALA A 472 -22.29 -0.64 -7.23
C ALA A 472 -22.12 -2.07 -6.67
N GLU A 473 -21.12 -2.83 -7.15
CA GLU A 473 -20.85 -4.19 -6.65
C GLU A 473 -20.42 -4.27 -5.17
N ALA A 474 -19.77 -3.20 -4.65
CA ALA A 474 -19.38 -3.15 -3.23
C ALA A 474 -20.57 -2.74 -2.32
N ARG A 475 -21.66 -2.20 -2.89
CA ARG A 475 -22.83 -1.73 -2.15
C ARG A 475 -23.94 -2.76 -2.03
N GLU A 476 -23.98 -3.79 -2.90
CA GLU A 476 -24.98 -4.85 -2.80
C GLU A 476 -24.98 -5.57 -1.45
N SER A 477 -23.86 -5.55 -0.71
CA SER A 477 -23.78 -6.12 0.64
C SER A 477 -24.24 -5.18 1.77
N ASP A 478 -24.45 -3.89 1.49
CA ASP A 478 -24.74 -2.84 2.50
C ASP A 478 -26.08 -2.13 2.26
N GLU A 479 -26.82 -2.49 1.20
CA GLU A 479 -28.14 -1.91 0.93
C GLU A 479 -29.15 -2.32 1.99
N GLU A 480 -30.02 -1.36 2.38
CA GLU A 480 -31.17 -1.60 3.23
C GLU A 480 -32.15 -2.53 2.53
N HIS A 481 -32.12 -3.81 2.85
CA HIS A 481 -33.18 -4.74 2.51
C HIS A 481 -34.16 -4.86 3.67
N SER A 482 -35.20 -4.05 3.63
CA SER A 482 -36.29 -4.17 4.59
C SER A 482 -37.15 -5.39 4.22
N LEU A 483 -37.26 -6.35 5.13
CA LEU A 483 -38.19 -7.45 4.98
C LEU A 483 -39.62 -7.01 5.37
N PRO A 484 -40.65 -7.58 4.70
CA PRO A 484 -42.04 -7.46 5.22
C PRO A 484 -42.15 -7.96 6.66
N ALA A 485 -43.17 -7.50 7.36
CA ALA A 485 -43.44 -8.00 8.70
C ALA A 485 -43.92 -9.45 8.61
N PHE A 486 -43.08 -10.38 9.01
CA PHE A 486 -43.40 -11.80 9.13
C PHE A 486 -43.81 -12.15 10.56
N VAL A 487 -44.73 -13.11 10.70
CA VAL A 487 -45.20 -13.59 12.00
C VAL A 487 -44.88 -15.10 12.10
N LYS A 488 -44.33 -15.52 13.23
CA LYS A 488 -44.10 -16.94 13.50
C LYS A 488 -45.41 -17.73 13.42
N GLY A 489 -45.39 -18.83 12.66
CA GLY A 489 -46.57 -19.68 12.43
C GLY A 489 -47.42 -19.28 11.23
N GLU A 490 -47.15 -18.14 10.56
CA GLU A 490 -47.84 -17.83 9.32
C GLU A 490 -47.46 -18.82 8.24
N SER A 491 -48.43 -19.20 7.42
CA SER A 491 -48.26 -20.20 6.36
C SER A 491 -49.02 -19.81 5.11
N GLY A 492 -48.53 -20.19 3.95
CA GLY A 492 -49.18 -19.90 2.70
C GLY A 492 -48.48 -20.45 1.48
N PRO A 493 -49.06 -20.22 0.28
CA PRO A 493 -48.47 -20.64 -0.97
C PRO A 493 -47.18 -19.90 -1.24
N HIS A 494 -46.23 -20.61 -1.86
CA HIS A 494 -44.92 -20.10 -2.25
C HIS A 494 -44.54 -20.61 -3.65
N LEU A 495 -43.49 -19.99 -4.21
CA LEU A 495 -42.99 -20.36 -5.55
C LEU A 495 -41.53 -20.84 -5.40
N PRO A 496 -41.30 -22.17 -5.36
CA PRO A 496 -39.98 -22.76 -5.40
C PRO A 496 -39.26 -22.47 -6.70
N LYS A 497 -37.96 -22.21 -6.61
CA LYS A 497 -37.05 -22.09 -7.76
C LYS A 497 -35.73 -22.76 -7.47
N LEU A 498 -35.11 -23.25 -8.56
CA LEU A 498 -33.78 -23.84 -8.50
C LEU A 498 -32.87 -23.01 -9.39
N ASP A 499 -31.95 -22.30 -8.80
CA ASP A 499 -30.99 -21.42 -9.49
C ASP A 499 -29.69 -22.19 -9.76
N GLU A 500 -29.31 -22.32 -11.02
CA GLU A 500 -27.99 -22.85 -11.41
C GLU A 500 -26.90 -21.83 -11.15
N LYS A 501 -25.79 -22.26 -10.53
CA LYS A 501 -24.62 -21.44 -10.26
C LYS A 501 -23.34 -22.20 -10.53
N TRP A 502 -22.27 -21.44 -10.73
CA TRP A 502 -20.93 -21.97 -10.92
C TRP A 502 -19.98 -21.34 -9.91
N THR A 503 -19.08 -22.14 -9.36
CA THR A 503 -17.98 -21.61 -8.54
C THR A 503 -17.13 -20.67 -9.39
N GLN A 504 -16.61 -19.61 -8.77
CA GLN A 504 -15.80 -18.61 -9.45
C GLN A 504 -14.35 -18.69 -8.97
N PRO A 505 -13.37 -18.49 -9.85
CA PRO A 505 -11.97 -18.40 -9.42
C PRO A 505 -11.76 -17.19 -8.52
N PRO A 506 -10.69 -17.20 -7.69
CA PRO A 506 -10.33 -16.00 -6.95
C PRO A 506 -10.03 -14.85 -7.91
N ARG A 507 -10.35 -13.62 -7.50
CA ARG A 507 -10.09 -12.44 -8.36
C ARG A 507 -8.58 -12.15 -8.42
N PRO A 508 -8.05 -11.66 -9.56
CA PRO A 508 -6.68 -11.16 -9.65
C PRO A 508 -6.43 -10.06 -8.61
N TYR A 509 -5.18 -9.91 -8.18
CA TYR A 509 -4.84 -8.79 -7.32
C TYR A 509 -5.00 -7.46 -8.06
N THR A 510 -5.51 -6.46 -7.34
CA THR A 510 -5.34 -5.03 -7.63
C THR A 510 -4.26 -4.49 -6.70
N GLU A 511 -3.77 -3.26 -6.91
CA GLU A 511 -2.83 -2.66 -5.94
C GLU A 511 -3.43 -2.61 -4.52
N ALA A 512 -4.72 -2.28 -4.41
CA ALA A 512 -5.43 -2.27 -3.12
C ALA A 512 -5.42 -3.63 -2.44
N THR A 513 -5.76 -4.69 -3.15
CA THR A 513 -5.81 -6.05 -2.57
C THR A 513 -4.43 -6.63 -2.34
N LEU A 514 -3.43 -6.27 -3.16
CA LEU A 514 -2.03 -6.64 -2.93
C LEU A 514 -1.47 -5.97 -1.68
N LEU A 515 -1.69 -4.66 -1.49
CA LEU A 515 -1.29 -3.94 -0.29
C LEU A 515 -1.90 -4.58 0.98
N ARG A 516 -3.17 -4.99 0.93
CA ARG A 516 -3.81 -5.73 2.02
C ARG A 516 -3.19 -7.11 2.25
N ALA A 517 -2.88 -7.84 1.17
CA ALA A 517 -2.19 -9.12 1.26
C ALA A 517 -0.79 -8.97 1.89
N MET A 518 -0.03 -7.94 1.49
CA MET A 518 1.27 -7.63 2.11
C MET A 518 1.12 -7.30 3.61
N GLU A 519 0.12 -6.49 3.98
CA GLU A 519 -0.16 -6.11 5.36
C GLU A 519 -0.56 -7.31 6.23
N THR A 520 -1.37 -8.21 5.68
CA THR A 520 -1.90 -9.39 6.40
C THR A 520 -1.13 -10.68 6.10
N ALA A 521 0.08 -10.58 5.57
CA ALA A 521 0.87 -11.74 5.14
C ALA A 521 1.17 -12.73 6.28
N GLY A 522 1.13 -12.29 7.53
CA GLY A 522 1.22 -13.19 8.68
C GLY A 522 0.16 -14.28 8.71
N LYS A 523 -1.02 -14.05 8.12
CA LYS A 523 -2.06 -15.08 8.00
C LYS A 523 -1.72 -16.24 7.07
N LEU A 524 -0.70 -16.06 6.22
CA LEU A 524 -0.21 -17.07 5.28
C LEU A 524 0.92 -17.92 5.88
N VAL A 525 1.27 -17.69 7.14
CA VAL A 525 2.36 -18.38 7.84
C VAL A 525 1.75 -19.30 8.89
N ASP A 526 2.11 -20.58 8.85
CA ASP A 526 1.56 -21.61 9.74
C ASP A 526 2.12 -21.52 11.17
N ASN A 527 3.33 -20.99 11.33
CA ASN A 527 3.99 -20.83 12.62
C ASN A 527 3.44 -19.62 13.40
N ASP A 528 2.87 -19.85 14.58
CA ASP A 528 2.23 -18.81 15.41
C ASP A 528 3.19 -17.70 15.84
N GLU A 529 4.45 -18.02 16.18
CA GLU A 529 5.45 -17.02 16.59
C GLU A 529 5.84 -16.09 15.41
N LEU A 530 6.00 -16.66 14.22
CA LEU A 530 6.28 -15.89 13.01
C LEU A 530 5.05 -15.08 12.56
N ARG A 531 3.86 -15.65 12.74
CA ARG A 531 2.58 -14.95 12.52
C ARG A 531 2.49 -13.73 13.43
N ASP A 532 2.82 -13.86 14.71
CA ASP A 532 2.84 -12.76 15.67
C ASP A 532 3.91 -11.70 15.31
N ALA A 533 5.07 -12.12 14.85
CA ALA A 533 6.11 -11.22 14.39
C ALA A 533 5.66 -10.38 13.15
N LEU A 534 4.81 -10.95 12.30
CA LEU A 534 4.29 -10.28 11.11
C LEU A 534 2.98 -9.49 11.35
N LYS A 535 2.33 -9.62 12.51
CA LYS A 535 1.05 -8.94 12.81
C LYS A 535 1.13 -7.43 12.71
N GLU A 536 2.26 -6.85 13.05
CA GLU A 536 2.40 -5.39 13.08
C GLU A 536 2.71 -4.79 11.72
N ASN A 537 3.59 -5.45 10.95
CA ASN A 537 4.12 -4.86 9.72
C ASN A 537 3.82 -5.67 8.45
N GLY A 538 3.42 -6.93 8.53
CA GLY A 538 3.29 -7.82 7.37
C GLY A 538 4.63 -7.98 6.65
N ILE A 539 4.60 -8.05 5.30
CA ILE A 539 5.79 -7.97 4.45
C ILE A 539 5.97 -6.54 3.92
N GLY A 540 7.12 -5.96 4.22
CA GLY A 540 7.45 -4.57 3.91
C GLY A 540 6.74 -3.56 4.81
N ARG A 541 7.45 -2.49 5.14
CA ARG A 541 6.87 -1.35 5.89
C ARG A 541 5.92 -0.56 4.99
N PRO A 542 4.87 0.08 5.53
CA PRO A 542 3.94 0.90 4.75
C PRO A 542 4.63 1.90 3.83
N SER A 543 5.69 2.55 4.32
CA SER A 543 6.48 3.53 3.54
C SER A 543 7.22 2.96 2.33
N THR A 544 7.48 1.65 2.28
CA THR A 544 8.30 1.01 1.23
C THR A 544 7.46 0.17 0.25
N ARG A 545 6.23 -0.23 0.60
CA ARG A 545 5.39 -1.11 -0.24
C ARG A 545 5.14 -0.54 -1.63
N ALA A 546 4.84 0.76 -1.73
CA ALA A 546 4.65 1.43 -3.02
C ALA A 546 5.90 1.30 -3.92
N ALA A 547 7.09 1.58 -3.40
CA ALA A 547 8.35 1.48 -4.14
C ALA A 547 8.66 0.03 -4.58
N ILE A 548 8.25 -0.96 -3.77
CA ILE A 548 8.41 -2.38 -4.11
C ILE A 548 7.50 -2.73 -5.29
N ILE A 549 6.22 -2.34 -5.26
CA ILE A 549 5.28 -2.56 -6.36
C ILE A 549 5.78 -1.89 -7.64
N GLU A 550 6.22 -0.63 -7.55
CA GLU A 550 6.82 0.09 -8.68
C GLU A 550 8.08 -0.62 -9.22
N THR A 551 8.88 -1.23 -8.35
CA THR A 551 10.05 -2.00 -8.78
C THR A 551 9.64 -3.25 -9.57
N LEU A 552 8.57 -3.95 -9.18
CA LEU A 552 8.06 -5.08 -9.95
C LEU A 552 7.63 -4.67 -11.37
N PHE A 553 6.98 -3.48 -11.51
CA PHE A 553 6.68 -2.92 -12.83
C PHE A 553 7.93 -2.55 -13.62
N LYS A 554 8.88 -1.82 -13.02
CA LYS A 554 10.14 -1.41 -13.66
C LYS A 554 11.01 -2.59 -14.13
N ARG A 555 10.91 -3.72 -13.43
CA ARG A 555 11.61 -4.97 -13.78
C ARG A 555 10.82 -5.83 -14.76
N HIS A 556 9.64 -5.38 -15.19
CA HIS A 556 8.73 -6.12 -16.06
C HIS A 556 8.34 -7.51 -15.53
N TYR A 557 8.28 -7.66 -14.20
CA TYR A 557 7.79 -8.89 -13.56
C TYR A 557 6.28 -8.96 -13.53
N ILE A 558 5.63 -7.80 -13.49
CA ILE A 558 4.19 -7.63 -13.52
C ILE A 558 3.79 -6.54 -14.52
N ARG A 559 2.57 -6.61 -14.98
CA ARG A 559 1.93 -5.59 -15.80
C ARG A 559 0.53 -5.28 -15.26
N LYS A 560 -0.01 -4.14 -15.62
CA LYS A 560 -1.37 -3.74 -15.26
C LYS A 560 -2.30 -3.99 -16.43
N GLU A 561 -3.37 -4.74 -16.21
CA GLU A 561 -4.49 -4.89 -17.14
C GLU A 561 -5.73 -4.29 -16.51
N ARG A 562 -6.12 -3.10 -16.96
CA ARG A 562 -7.12 -2.24 -16.29
C ARG A 562 -6.71 -1.98 -14.84
N LYS A 563 -7.42 -2.54 -13.85
CA LYS A 563 -7.09 -2.45 -12.42
C LYS A 563 -6.31 -3.66 -11.88
N ASN A 564 -6.22 -4.74 -12.66
CA ASN A 564 -5.63 -6.00 -12.23
C ASN A 564 -4.12 -6.02 -12.43
N LEU A 565 -3.43 -6.67 -11.51
CA LEU A 565 -1.99 -6.94 -11.56
C LEU A 565 -1.81 -8.37 -12.09
N ILE A 566 -1.11 -8.48 -13.20
CA ILE A 566 -0.87 -9.75 -13.89
C ILE A 566 0.64 -10.00 -13.92
N ALA A 567 1.06 -11.20 -13.54
CA ALA A 567 2.45 -11.60 -13.67
C ALA A 567 2.81 -11.81 -15.16
N THR A 568 3.98 -11.35 -15.55
CA THR A 568 4.51 -11.59 -16.88
C THR A 568 5.21 -12.95 -16.94
N PRO A 569 5.49 -13.49 -18.13
CA PRO A 569 6.31 -14.71 -18.27
C PRO A 569 7.64 -14.62 -17.50
N THR A 570 8.33 -13.46 -17.57
CA THR A 570 9.55 -13.19 -16.79
C THR A 570 9.31 -13.33 -15.27
N GLY A 571 8.23 -12.78 -14.76
CA GLY A 571 7.91 -12.88 -13.33
C GLY A 571 7.57 -14.29 -12.89
N ILE A 572 6.79 -15.02 -13.69
CA ILE A 572 6.41 -16.42 -13.43
C ILE A 572 7.65 -17.32 -13.43
N GLU A 573 8.48 -17.21 -14.46
CA GLU A 573 9.70 -18.00 -14.59
C GLU A 573 10.70 -17.70 -13.48
N LEU A 574 10.85 -16.42 -13.10
CA LEU A 574 11.73 -16.04 -12.00
C LEU A 574 11.31 -16.72 -10.69
N VAL A 575 10.02 -16.67 -10.34
CA VAL A 575 9.50 -17.34 -9.13
C VAL A 575 9.70 -18.86 -9.22
N GLY A 576 9.50 -19.45 -10.39
CA GLY A 576 9.70 -20.88 -10.64
C GLY A 576 11.18 -21.34 -10.60
N LEU A 577 12.13 -20.42 -10.82
CA LEU A 577 13.56 -20.71 -10.73
C LEU A 577 14.08 -20.68 -9.29
N ILE A 578 13.45 -19.91 -8.40
CA ILE A 578 13.82 -19.82 -7.00
C ILE A 578 13.41 -21.13 -6.31
N ARG A 579 14.39 -21.93 -5.88
CA ARG A 579 14.18 -23.19 -5.18
C ARG A 579 14.00 -23.01 -3.68
N GLU A 580 14.61 -21.97 -3.14
CA GLU A 580 14.55 -21.64 -1.73
C GLU A 580 13.16 -21.05 -1.37
N GLU A 581 12.28 -21.87 -0.81
CA GLU A 581 10.90 -21.48 -0.47
C GLU A 581 10.87 -20.26 0.47
N LEU A 582 11.83 -20.14 1.38
CA LEU A 582 11.93 -18.99 2.28
C LEU A 582 12.05 -17.64 1.55
N LEU A 583 12.70 -17.62 0.36
CA LEU A 583 12.79 -16.40 -0.44
C LEU A 583 11.48 -16.00 -1.11
N LYS A 584 10.56 -16.95 -1.27
CA LYS A 584 9.24 -16.75 -1.90
C LYS A 584 8.12 -16.56 -0.90
N SER A 585 8.37 -16.85 0.37
CA SER A 585 7.37 -16.79 1.43
C SER A 585 7.53 -15.55 2.33
N ALA A 586 6.50 -15.26 3.11
CA ALA A 586 6.55 -14.25 4.16
C ALA A 586 7.39 -14.69 5.37
N GLU A 587 7.69 -15.98 5.48
CA GLU A 587 8.35 -16.57 6.66
C GLU A 587 9.74 -15.99 6.91
N LEU A 588 10.56 -15.81 5.84
CA LEU A 588 11.88 -15.18 5.99
C LEU A 588 11.79 -13.80 6.63
N THR A 589 10.80 -13.01 6.21
CA THR A 589 10.54 -11.69 6.81
C THR A 589 10.14 -11.85 8.28
N GLY A 590 9.26 -12.81 8.59
CA GLY A 590 8.85 -13.10 9.96
C GLY A 590 10.02 -13.51 10.86
N ILE A 591 10.89 -14.40 10.40
CA ILE A 591 12.10 -14.83 11.11
C ILE A 591 13.00 -13.63 11.43
N TRP A 592 13.24 -12.77 10.42
CA TRP A 592 14.09 -11.58 10.62
C TRP A 592 13.44 -10.59 11.60
N GLU A 593 12.18 -10.26 11.42
CA GLU A 593 11.49 -9.32 12.31
C GLU A 593 11.46 -9.81 13.77
N LYS A 594 11.28 -11.13 13.98
CA LYS A 594 11.38 -11.73 15.30
C LYS A 594 12.78 -11.52 15.89
N LYS A 595 13.84 -11.93 15.16
CA LYS A 595 15.23 -11.81 15.64
C LYS A 595 15.65 -10.35 15.85
N LEU A 596 15.24 -9.44 14.98
CA LEU A 596 15.54 -8.00 15.13
C LEU A 596 14.87 -7.41 16.40
N ARG A 597 13.65 -7.84 16.74
CA ARG A 597 13.01 -7.46 18.03
C ARG A 597 13.71 -8.07 19.24
N GLU A 598 14.20 -9.26 19.11
CA GLU A 598 15.00 -9.92 20.16
C GLU A 598 16.34 -9.20 20.37
N ILE A 599 16.97 -8.69 19.31
CA ILE A 599 18.16 -7.82 19.40
C ILE A 599 17.82 -6.54 20.16
N GLU A 600 16.72 -5.85 19.83
CA GLU A 600 16.26 -4.67 20.56
C GLU A 600 16.06 -4.92 22.05
N LYS A 601 15.56 -6.10 22.40
CA LYS A 601 15.33 -6.54 23.78
C LYS A 601 16.57 -7.09 24.48
N LYS A 602 17.73 -7.13 23.81
CA LYS A 602 18.98 -7.73 24.27
C LYS A 602 18.89 -9.24 24.55
N SER A 603 17.90 -9.92 23.97
CA SER A 603 17.72 -11.38 24.12
C SER A 603 18.30 -12.19 22.97
N TYR A 604 18.78 -11.54 21.91
CA TYR A 604 19.49 -12.15 20.79
C TYR A 604 20.69 -11.28 20.37
N ASP A 605 21.78 -11.92 19.93
CA ASP A 605 22.99 -11.21 19.55
C ASP A 605 22.99 -10.81 18.07
N ALA A 606 23.31 -9.54 17.78
CA ALA A 606 23.35 -9.02 16.43
C ALA A 606 24.43 -9.69 15.54
N THR A 607 25.58 -10.07 16.14
CA THR A 607 26.67 -10.76 15.42
C THR A 607 26.23 -12.15 15.01
N THR A 608 25.53 -12.86 15.88
CA THR A 608 24.96 -14.18 15.60
C THR A 608 23.97 -14.09 14.44
N PHE A 609 23.04 -13.12 14.47
CA PHE A 609 22.12 -12.88 13.35
C PHE A 609 22.84 -12.66 12.02
N LEU A 610 23.88 -11.82 12.00
CA LEU A 610 24.64 -11.53 10.79
C LEU A 610 25.42 -12.74 10.27
N ASN A 611 25.93 -13.60 11.16
CA ASN A 611 26.64 -14.80 10.77
C ASN A 611 25.71 -15.86 10.16
N GLU A 612 24.55 -16.09 10.76
CA GLU A 612 23.49 -16.97 10.20
C GLU A 612 23.05 -16.48 8.81
N LEU A 613 22.88 -15.17 8.66
CA LEU A 613 22.52 -14.57 7.39
C LEU A 613 23.60 -14.79 6.31
N LYS A 614 24.87 -14.58 6.64
CA LYS A 614 26.00 -14.80 5.73
C LYS A 614 26.07 -16.27 5.31
N GLN A 615 25.82 -17.18 6.24
CA GLN A 615 25.74 -18.61 5.97
C GLN A 615 24.60 -18.93 5.02
N MET A 616 23.39 -18.46 5.29
CA MET A 616 22.20 -18.62 4.43
C MET A 616 22.49 -18.14 2.99
N VAL A 617 23.07 -16.95 2.84
CA VAL A 617 23.41 -16.41 1.51
C VAL A 617 24.47 -17.26 0.81
N SER A 618 25.46 -17.78 1.54
CA SER A 618 26.47 -18.69 0.98
C SER A 618 25.82 -19.99 0.50
N GLU A 619 24.90 -20.55 1.25
CA GLU A 619 24.14 -21.76 0.88
C GLU A 619 23.30 -21.53 -0.38
N ILE A 620 22.60 -20.38 -0.48
CA ILE A 620 21.85 -19.98 -1.69
C ILE A 620 22.80 -19.90 -2.89
N VAL A 621 23.98 -19.28 -2.73
CA VAL A 621 24.97 -19.18 -3.81
C VAL A 621 25.43 -20.56 -4.28
N HIS A 622 25.76 -21.45 -3.36
CA HIS A 622 26.18 -22.81 -3.69
C HIS A 622 25.07 -23.63 -4.36
N SER A 623 23.82 -23.56 -3.84
CA SER A 623 22.63 -24.22 -4.41
C SER A 623 22.42 -23.81 -5.87
N VAL A 624 22.43 -22.51 -6.15
CA VAL A 624 22.19 -22.00 -7.50
C VAL A 624 23.38 -22.25 -8.44
N LEU A 625 24.62 -22.16 -7.95
CA LEU A 625 25.79 -22.48 -8.77
C LEU A 625 25.83 -23.96 -9.19
N SER A 626 25.37 -24.87 -8.35
CA SER A 626 25.30 -26.31 -8.64
C SER A 626 24.15 -26.66 -9.61
N ASP A 627 23.26 -25.73 -9.96
CA ASP A 627 22.24 -25.95 -10.97
C ASP A 627 22.83 -26.03 -12.37
N ASN A 628 22.88 -27.23 -12.94
CA ASN A 628 23.41 -27.52 -14.28
C ASN A 628 22.37 -27.37 -15.38
N THR A 629 21.15 -26.90 -15.07
CA THR A 629 20.12 -26.61 -16.08
C THR A 629 20.47 -25.34 -16.83
N ASN A 630 20.36 -25.37 -18.16
CA ASN A 630 20.58 -24.18 -19.00
C ASN A 630 19.31 -23.33 -19.11
N ARG A 631 18.49 -23.27 -18.06
CA ARG A 631 17.27 -22.46 -18.05
C ARG A 631 17.62 -20.98 -18.11
N ARG A 632 16.81 -20.22 -18.85
CA ARG A 632 16.91 -18.77 -18.96
C ARG A 632 15.53 -18.17 -18.80
N VAL A 633 15.45 -17.01 -18.19
CA VAL A 633 14.19 -16.27 -18.02
C VAL A 633 13.86 -15.55 -19.32
N THR A 634 12.62 -15.66 -19.78
CA THR A 634 12.11 -14.99 -20.98
C THR A 634 12.21 -13.47 -20.81
N THR A 635 12.84 -12.80 -21.79
CA THR A 635 12.88 -11.33 -21.84
C THR A 635 11.68 -10.84 -22.64
N ILE A 636 10.94 -9.90 -22.08
CA ILE A 636 9.94 -9.13 -22.84
C ILE A 636 10.74 -8.07 -23.60
N GLU A 637 10.92 -8.26 -24.93
CA GLU A 637 11.26 -7.14 -25.79
C GLU A 637 10.13 -6.12 -25.68
N GLU A 638 10.46 -4.84 -25.48
CA GLU A 638 9.49 -3.77 -25.64
C GLU A 638 8.98 -3.81 -27.09
N THR A 639 7.89 -4.52 -27.31
CA THR A 639 7.08 -4.33 -28.50
C THR A 639 6.46 -2.94 -28.37
N ALA A 640 7.22 -1.94 -28.87
CA ALA A 640 6.59 -0.72 -29.31
C ALA A 640 5.41 -1.13 -30.17
N THR A 641 4.22 -0.77 -29.73
CA THR A 641 2.95 -0.98 -30.46
C THR A 641 3.10 -0.41 -31.88
N LYS A 642 3.63 -1.22 -32.78
CA LYS A 642 3.46 -1.04 -34.22
C LYS A 642 2.29 -1.94 -34.61
N THR A 643 1.15 -1.29 -34.83
CA THR A 643 0.00 -1.84 -35.54
C THR A 643 0.50 -2.67 -36.73
N ALA A 644 0.01 -3.89 -36.77
CA ALA A 644 0.27 -4.85 -37.84
C ALA A 644 -0.05 -4.25 -39.21
N THR A 645 0.93 -4.22 -40.08
CA THR A 645 0.71 -4.21 -41.51
C THR A 645 1.70 -5.20 -42.13
N THR A 646 1.13 -6.19 -42.77
CA THR A 646 1.61 -7.28 -43.58
C THR A 646 3.05 -7.21 -44.10
N ALA A 647 3.74 -8.32 -43.90
CA ALA A 647 5.03 -8.65 -44.45
C ALA A 647 5.04 -8.70 -45.98
N THR A 648 6.03 -8.09 -46.60
CA THR A 648 6.55 -8.52 -47.89
C THR A 648 8.09 -8.50 -47.82
N VAL A 649 8.63 -9.67 -48.09
CA VAL A 649 10.08 -9.97 -48.17
C VAL A 649 10.76 -9.10 -49.21
N LYS A 650 11.88 -8.48 -48.89
CA LYS A 650 12.90 -8.06 -49.89
C LYS A 650 14.31 -8.23 -49.39
N GLN A 651 15.08 -8.95 -50.24
CA GLN A 651 16.51 -9.25 -50.17
C GLN A 651 17.38 -7.99 -50.31
N PRO A 652 18.68 -8.08 -49.97
CA PRO A 652 19.60 -6.92 -49.91
C PRO A 652 20.15 -6.58 -51.28
N LYS A 653 20.34 -5.29 -51.62
CA LYS A 653 21.15 -4.82 -52.73
C LYS A 653 22.14 -3.73 -52.31
N LYS A 654 23.34 -3.88 -52.95
CA LYS A 654 24.58 -3.15 -52.83
C LYS A 654 24.51 -1.68 -53.28
N LYS A 655 25.50 -0.93 -52.79
CA LYS A 655 25.88 0.45 -53.15
C LYS A 655 26.16 0.62 -54.66
N ALA A 656 25.78 1.77 -55.22
CA ALA A 656 26.61 2.68 -56.01
C ALA A 656 25.81 3.82 -56.62
N GLY A 657 26.31 5.05 -56.48
CA GLY A 657 26.73 5.97 -57.54
C GLY A 657 25.68 6.92 -58.17
N THR A 658 25.75 8.19 -57.77
CA THR A 658 25.69 9.42 -58.58
C THR A 658 24.66 9.67 -59.71
N SER A 659 24.10 10.85 -59.60
CA SER A 659 23.83 11.92 -60.61
C SER A 659 22.47 12.02 -61.32
N ARG A 660 21.90 13.19 -61.07
CA ARG A 660 21.23 14.19 -61.94
C ARG A 660 20.01 13.83 -62.82
N LYS A 661 19.03 14.69 -62.60
CA LYS A 661 18.17 15.50 -63.49
C LYS A 661 16.82 14.96 -64.00
N ASN A 662 15.87 15.82 -63.76
CA ASN A 662 14.73 16.33 -64.54
C ASN A 662 13.40 15.57 -64.68
N ALA A 663 12.43 16.24 -64.14
CA ALA A 663 11.21 16.74 -64.76
C ALA A 663 10.01 15.80 -64.97
N SER A 664 8.94 16.22 -64.44
CA SER A 664 7.58 16.44 -64.91
C SER A 664 6.46 15.61 -64.26
N SER A 665 5.58 16.36 -63.61
CA SER A 665 4.12 16.29 -63.56
C SER A 665 3.39 14.97 -63.37
N ALA A 666 2.81 14.82 -62.16
CA ALA A 666 1.46 14.36 -61.92
C ALA A 666 1.08 14.56 -60.46
N THR A 667 -0.07 15.08 -60.19
CA THR A 667 -0.67 15.39 -58.92
C THR A 667 -0.92 14.12 -58.08
N PRO A 668 -0.52 14.04 -56.81
CA PRO A 668 -1.03 13.05 -55.90
C PRO A 668 -1.83 13.64 -54.72
N ALA A 669 -2.72 12.80 -54.23
CA ALA A 669 -3.56 13.04 -53.04
C ALA A 669 -2.72 13.27 -51.75
N PRO A 670 -3.29 13.85 -50.69
CA PRO A 670 -2.52 14.40 -49.57
C PRO A 670 -1.98 13.27 -48.65
N THR A 671 -0.65 13.19 -48.59
CA THR A 671 0.11 12.43 -47.58
C THR A 671 0.26 13.25 -46.30
N ILE A 672 0.04 12.60 -45.16
CA ILE A 672 0.26 13.15 -43.82
C ILE A 672 1.77 13.30 -43.59
N PRO A 673 2.29 14.48 -43.22
CA PRO A 673 3.73 14.71 -43.04
C PRO A 673 4.28 14.07 -41.77
N SER A 674 5.51 13.56 -41.83
CA SER A 674 6.29 13.05 -40.71
C SER A 674 6.62 14.13 -39.67
N ASP A 675 6.76 13.77 -38.40
CA ASP A 675 6.85 14.63 -37.21
C ASP A 675 7.95 15.72 -37.21
N ASN A 676 8.95 15.64 -38.08
CA ASN A 676 10.03 16.64 -38.17
C ASN A 676 9.74 17.78 -39.14
N GLU A 677 8.70 17.71 -39.93
CA GLU A 677 8.36 18.73 -40.94
C GLU A 677 7.52 19.90 -40.43
N LEU A 678 7.04 19.87 -39.22
CA LEU A 678 6.15 20.92 -38.68
C LEU A 678 6.93 22.09 -38.07
N VAL A 679 8.13 21.86 -37.54
CA VAL A 679 8.93 22.91 -36.90
C VAL A 679 9.44 23.92 -37.95
N GLY A 680 9.24 25.19 -37.69
CA GLY A 680 9.62 26.28 -38.59
C GLY A 680 8.56 26.69 -39.62
N LYS A 681 7.44 25.94 -39.76
CA LYS A 681 6.31 26.36 -40.63
C LYS A 681 5.47 27.43 -39.95
N SER A 682 4.79 28.26 -40.74
CA SER A 682 3.85 29.24 -40.21
C SER A 682 2.75 28.59 -39.39
N CYS A 683 2.38 29.22 -38.29
CA CYS A 683 1.31 28.73 -37.42
C CYS A 683 -0.05 28.78 -38.15
N PRO A 684 -0.77 27.64 -38.23
CA PRO A 684 -2.04 27.58 -38.94
C PRO A 684 -3.17 28.34 -38.23
N LEU A 685 -2.99 28.69 -36.95
CA LEU A 685 -4.01 29.38 -36.17
C LEU A 685 -3.87 30.90 -36.26
N CYS A 686 -2.66 31.46 -36.16
CA CYS A 686 -2.46 32.92 -36.17
C CYS A 686 -1.78 33.46 -37.45
N GLY A 687 -1.17 32.60 -38.25
CA GLY A 687 -0.47 33.00 -39.50
C GLY A 687 0.81 33.83 -39.28
N LYS A 688 1.04 34.37 -38.06
CA LYS A 688 2.13 35.28 -37.73
C LYS A 688 3.35 34.61 -37.10
N GLY A 689 3.12 33.58 -36.29
CA GLY A 689 4.20 32.86 -35.62
C GLY A 689 4.60 31.61 -36.36
N THR A 690 5.72 31.00 -35.96
CA THR A 690 6.22 29.73 -36.47
C THR A 690 5.97 28.59 -35.44
N ILE A 691 5.84 27.36 -35.94
CA ILE A 691 5.67 26.20 -35.09
C ILE A 691 7.01 25.83 -34.44
N ILE A 692 7.03 25.79 -33.11
CA ILE A 692 8.19 25.39 -32.27
C ILE A 692 7.90 24.10 -31.51
N LYS A 693 8.94 23.31 -31.28
CA LYS A 693 8.83 22.07 -30.51
C LYS A 693 8.99 22.37 -29.03
N GLY A 694 7.94 22.16 -28.23
CA GLY A 694 7.98 22.22 -26.78
C GLY A 694 8.32 20.85 -26.14
N LYS A 695 8.22 20.74 -24.83
CA LYS A 695 8.51 19.48 -24.09
C LYS A 695 7.44 18.39 -24.31
N THR A 696 6.19 18.76 -24.55
CA THR A 696 5.04 17.84 -24.61
C THR A 696 4.15 18.04 -25.85
N ALA A 697 4.43 19.07 -26.67
CA ALA A 697 3.63 19.39 -27.84
C ALA A 697 4.35 20.41 -28.75
N TYR A 698 3.95 20.44 -30.01
CA TYR A 698 4.26 21.58 -30.91
C TYR A 698 3.39 22.77 -30.52
N GLY A 699 3.97 23.96 -30.43
CA GLY A 699 3.28 25.22 -30.11
C GLY A 699 3.64 26.32 -31.09
N CYS A 700 2.99 27.49 -31.00
CA CYS A 700 3.30 28.67 -31.78
C CYS A 700 4.32 29.55 -31.05
N SER A 701 5.28 30.16 -31.77
CA SER A 701 6.22 31.13 -31.21
C SER A 701 5.53 32.36 -30.59
N GLU A 702 4.34 32.71 -31.11
CA GLU A 702 3.51 33.81 -30.63
C GLU A 702 2.59 33.46 -29.46
N TRP A 703 2.89 32.37 -28.73
CA TRP A 703 2.07 31.96 -27.59
C TRP A 703 1.99 33.01 -26.46
N LYS A 704 3.05 33.79 -26.29
CA LYS A 704 3.06 34.91 -25.33
C LYS A 704 2.17 36.08 -25.75
N ASN A 705 1.89 36.18 -27.04
CA ASN A 705 1.03 37.23 -27.65
C ASN A 705 -0.39 36.69 -27.91
N GLY A 706 -0.80 35.60 -27.21
CA GLY A 706 -2.16 35.10 -27.19
C GLY A 706 -2.49 34.00 -28.21
N CYS A 707 -1.52 33.47 -28.97
CA CYS A 707 -1.80 32.35 -29.88
C CYS A 707 -1.88 31.01 -29.10
N THR A 708 -3.03 30.34 -29.17
CA THR A 708 -3.31 29.10 -28.45
C THR A 708 -3.03 27.81 -29.23
N TYR A 709 -2.36 27.91 -30.41
CA TYR A 709 -2.04 26.73 -31.20
C TYR A 709 -1.18 25.74 -30.42
N ARG A 710 -1.69 24.51 -30.27
CA ARG A 710 -1.01 23.40 -29.62
C ARG A 710 -1.39 22.08 -30.27
N LYS A 711 -0.39 21.32 -30.73
CA LYS A 711 -0.56 19.94 -31.26
C LYS A 711 0.29 18.99 -30.42
N PRO A 712 -0.30 18.05 -29.68
CA PRO A 712 0.47 17.05 -28.93
C PRO A 712 1.34 16.19 -29.84
N PHE A 713 2.43 15.64 -29.30
CA PHE A 713 3.28 14.68 -30.02
C PHE A 713 2.56 13.40 -30.31
#